data_e5c165f915afaf1a972eb1fc4a782c23
#
_entry.id   e5c165f915afaf1a972eb1fc4a782c23
#
_cell.length_a   1.000
_cell.length_b   1.000
_cell.length_c   1.000
_cell.angle_alpha   90.00
_cell.angle_beta   90.00
_cell.angle_gamma   90.00
#
_symmetry.space_group_name_H-M   'P 1'
#
loop_
_entity.id
_entity.type
_entity.pdbx_description
1 polymer ?
#
loop_
_entity_poly.entity_id
_entity_poly.type
_entity_poly.pdbx_seq_one_letter_code
_entity_poly.pdbx_strand_id
1 'polypeptide(L)'
;MLNRRLLLIFCFVLSSSIVPPAFSQISGPDSVLYRSSVERSFQEALRQFEDHHFRTALEAFQRIADLPETTHRTSASYLMGAKSLYHLGDYRSSVSLLRKFFNRFDKSEYADDAAYTLALDSYQLEQYKQAAEEFLVACQASNDTVLAARAEKMLGVVASANLEAADIRELLGIAKLTVTKGLLTVQLADKVLRTGDANEARTLLRGVLALPKPNPYFSEAQAMLQRIDRSGVLRIGVVLPLSFRSDQSSAMGVGQELLDGMHVAVDEYNADAMPKVNLEVRDSERDAGVAARQVSELSADDQTLAIVGPVFSNEVFSSAGLAARKGIPLITPTATSVGIAAIGESVFQANPDFVVRGRAMAQYAVLALGATRLAVLASSDTVSRIIADAFVSEVKDLGGQLVDVEWYQPGETDLRSRLAVMRKRGMQLSEPTVINFGVKQRPVDLKRMATWGVPQPVLDSLTMSGALVDVTTLFGDDGVRIADSMKIPTQRAKAKYDSLGCPVTGIDALFASMTGPEEIGIVAPQLRYFNFQTQLLGAGNWNDASELDQNRQYANGVIFATDAYWEEINQQYQSFARQFKAKYSKDPPLNAMIGYDAMKLLLRTVRQGATHREEIVSALSTARTFQGVHSKISFDSRRVNSCLTLMQFKGRVIKKIGEIDVSRKAITGIE
;
A
#
# COMPACT_ATOMS: atom_id res chain seq x y z
N MET A 1 0.97 6.36 -9.55
CA MET A 1 1.52 7.71 -9.27
C MET A 1 3.04 7.82 -9.44
N LEU A 2 3.79 6.72 -9.44
CA LEU A 2 5.26 6.74 -9.66
C LEU A 2 5.69 7.00 -11.12
N ASN A 3 4.85 6.63 -12.09
CA ASN A 3 5.16 6.80 -13.53
C ASN A 3 5.12 8.26 -14.02
N ARG A 4 4.48 9.19 -13.32
CA ARG A 4 4.44 10.61 -13.73
C ARG A 4 5.76 11.36 -13.54
N ARG A 5 6.61 10.93 -12.60
CA ARG A 5 7.90 11.61 -12.31
C ARG A 5 9.07 11.16 -13.20
N LEU A 6 9.02 9.95 -13.75
CA LEU A 6 10.09 9.48 -14.64
C LEU A 6 10.02 10.11 -16.04
N LEU A 7 8.83 10.46 -16.53
CA LEU A 7 8.67 11.08 -17.85
C LEU A 7 9.15 12.54 -17.91
N LEU A 8 9.12 13.26 -16.77
CA LEU A 8 9.57 14.65 -16.68
C LEU A 8 11.09 14.83 -16.72
N ILE A 9 11.87 13.83 -16.32
CA ILE A 9 13.35 13.91 -16.32
C ILE A 9 13.94 13.67 -17.73
N PHE A 10 13.21 13.03 -18.64
CA PHE A 10 13.71 12.70 -19.98
C PHE A 10 13.52 13.81 -21.03
N CYS A 11 12.81 14.89 -20.73
CA CYS A 11 12.64 16.02 -21.64
C CYS A 11 13.81 17.04 -21.65
N PHE A 12 14.85 16.82 -20.83
CA PHE A 12 15.88 17.85 -20.59
C PHE A 12 17.11 17.80 -21.49
N VAL A 13 17.18 16.91 -22.51
CA VAL A 13 18.31 16.89 -23.44
C VAL A 13 17.81 16.99 -24.87
N LEU A 14 17.45 18.17 -25.28
CA LEU A 14 17.22 18.56 -26.66
C LEU A 14 17.92 19.89 -26.97
N SER A 15 19.22 19.92 -26.72
CA SER A 15 20.09 20.90 -27.36
C SER A 15 21.10 20.13 -28.23
N SER A 16 20.76 19.90 -29.49
CA SER A 16 21.77 19.59 -30.49
C SER A 16 21.44 20.30 -31.77
N SER A 17 22.20 21.37 -31.96
CA SER A 17 22.69 21.91 -33.22
C SER A 17 21.86 21.58 -34.49
N ILE A 18 20.91 22.45 -34.82
CA ILE A 18 20.46 22.57 -36.17
C ILE A 18 21.56 23.36 -36.94
N VAL A 19 22.43 22.63 -37.65
CA VAL A 19 23.28 23.22 -38.66
C VAL A 19 22.37 23.47 -39.84
N PRO A 20 22.23 24.73 -40.36
CA PRO A 20 21.40 24.98 -41.51
C PRO A 20 22.02 24.30 -42.77
N PRO A 21 21.26 23.53 -43.51
CA PRO A 21 21.75 23.02 -44.81
C PRO A 21 21.96 24.17 -45.81
N ALA A 22 23.04 24.08 -46.55
CA ALA A 22 23.37 25.01 -47.64
C ALA A 22 22.26 24.96 -48.73
N PHE A 23 21.79 26.13 -49.08
CA PHE A 23 20.76 26.30 -50.09
C PHE A 23 21.17 25.72 -51.44
N SER A 24 20.49 24.69 -51.95
CA SER A 24 20.40 24.38 -53.35
C SER A 24 19.04 24.87 -53.86
N GLN A 25 19.02 25.78 -54.82
CA GLN A 25 17.81 26.21 -55.56
C GLN A 25 17.26 25.04 -56.36
N ILE A 26 16.13 24.48 -55.92
CA ILE A 26 15.33 23.57 -56.74
C ILE A 26 14.10 24.34 -57.17
N SER A 27 14.06 24.71 -58.44
CA SER A 27 12.90 25.31 -59.10
C SER A 27 11.92 24.21 -59.53
N GLY A 28 10.83 24.04 -58.78
CA GLY A 28 9.67 23.19 -59.08
C GLY A 28 8.35 23.96 -58.74
N PRO A 29 7.18 23.50 -59.22
CA PRO A 29 5.91 24.22 -59.06
C PRO A 29 5.41 24.40 -57.62
N ASP A 30 6.12 23.88 -56.64
CA ASP A 30 5.83 24.03 -55.19
C ASP A 30 6.91 24.86 -54.48
N SER A 31 7.29 26.02 -55.04
CA SER A 31 8.27 26.89 -54.40
C SER A 31 7.73 27.48 -53.08
N VAL A 32 8.22 26.93 -51.97
CA VAL A 32 7.92 27.45 -50.61
C VAL A 32 8.50 28.85 -50.46
N LEU A 33 7.66 29.86 -50.18
CA LEU A 33 8.07 31.24 -50.10
C LEU A 33 8.98 31.53 -48.90
N TYR A 34 10.24 31.93 -49.17
CA TYR A 34 11.13 32.39 -48.11
C TYR A 34 10.84 33.85 -47.73
N ARG A 35 10.61 34.10 -46.43
CA ARG A 35 10.46 35.47 -45.89
C ARG A 35 11.37 35.66 -44.66
N SER A 36 12.32 36.59 -44.76
CA SER A 36 13.26 36.88 -43.65
C SER A 36 12.56 37.39 -42.37
N SER A 37 11.41 38.01 -42.49
CA SER A 37 10.58 38.41 -41.33
C SER A 37 10.00 37.19 -40.61
N VAL A 38 9.53 36.20 -41.36
CA VAL A 38 9.02 34.92 -40.80
C VAL A 38 10.13 34.16 -40.12
N GLU A 39 11.33 34.10 -40.74
CA GLU A 39 12.48 33.49 -40.13
C GLU A 39 12.83 34.09 -38.76
N ARG A 40 12.89 35.45 -38.67
CA ARG A 40 13.17 36.12 -37.41
C ARG A 40 12.08 35.86 -36.35
N SER A 41 10.81 35.89 -36.74
CA SER A 41 9.71 35.57 -35.85
C SER A 41 9.76 34.11 -35.35
N PHE A 42 10.12 33.20 -36.24
CA PHE A 42 10.29 31.77 -35.88
C PHE A 42 11.44 31.55 -34.90
N GLN A 43 12.59 32.20 -35.13
CA GLN A 43 13.75 32.09 -34.23
C GLN A 43 13.48 32.70 -32.85
N GLU A 44 12.69 33.80 -32.81
CA GLU A 44 12.24 34.40 -31.53
C GLU A 44 11.29 33.45 -30.81
N ALA A 45 10.31 32.84 -31.51
CA ALA A 45 9.40 31.87 -30.94
C ALA A 45 10.15 30.63 -30.43
N LEU A 46 11.19 30.21 -31.15
CA LEU A 46 12.04 29.08 -30.73
C LEU A 46 12.78 29.39 -29.42
N ARG A 47 13.35 30.60 -29.28
CA ARG A 47 13.98 31.04 -28.03
C ARG A 47 12.97 31.03 -26.86
N GLN A 48 11.74 31.56 -27.09
CA GLN A 48 10.69 31.53 -26.05
C GLN A 48 10.35 30.09 -25.66
N PHE A 49 10.35 29.15 -26.61
CA PHE A 49 10.13 27.74 -26.32
C PHE A 49 11.30 27.12 -25.49
N GLU A 50 12.53 27.41 -25.86
CA GLU A 50 13.73 26.97 -25.15
C GLU A 50 13.82 27.54 -23.72
N ASP A 51 13.36 28.78 -23.53
CA ASP A 51 13.25 29.46 -22.24
C ASP A 51 12.00 29.00 -21.44
N HIS A 52 11.30 27.96 -21.90
CA HIS A 52 10.08 27.42 -21.28
C HIS A 52 8.86 28.36 -21.22
N HIS A 53 8.87 29.45 -22.01
CA HIS A 53 7.72 30.35 -22.15
C HIS A 53 6.72 29.81 -23.20
N PHE A 54 6.19 28.60 -22.95
CA PHE A 54 5.42 27.84 -23.93
C PHE A 54 4.16 28.56 -24.45
N ARG A 55 3.50 29.40 -23.64
CA ARG A 55 2.32 30.14 -24.07
C ARG A 55 2.68 31.23 -25.08
N THR A 56 3.71 32.01 -24.81
CA THR A 56 4.21 33.03 -25.71
C THR A 56 4.75 32.45 -27.02
N ALA A 57 5.48 31.33 -26.91
CA ALA A 57 5.97 30.56 -28.05
C ALA A 57 4.81 30.06 -28.92
N LEU A 58 3.76 29.47 -28.31
CA LEU A 58 2.55 29.00 -28.99
C LEU A 58 1.90 30.11 -29.83
N GLU A 59 1.65 31.28 -29.22
CA GLU A 59 1.02 32.41 -29.90
C GLU A 59 1.85 32.90 -31.11
N ALA A 60 3.19 32.85 -30.96
CA ALA A 60 4.09 33.25 -32.04
C ALA A 60 4.11 32.17 -33.17
N PHE A 61 4.17 30.88 -32.84
CA PHE A 61 4.10 29.82 -33.85
C PHE A 61 2.74 29.77 -34.55
N GLN A 62 1.64 30.02 -33.86
CA GLN A 62 0.30 30.06 -34.44
C GLN A 62 0.19 31.21 -35.45
N ARG A 63 0.70 32.41 -35.13
CA ARG A 63 0.73 33.53 -36.07
C ARG A 63 1.46 33.21 -37.38
N ILE A 64 2.52 32.41 -37.33
CA ILE A 64 3.24 31.97 -38.54
C ILE A 64 2.44 30.90 -39.27
N ALA A 65 1.85 29.91 -38.53
CA ALA A 65 1.06 28.84 -39.12
C ALA A 65 -0.21 29.31 -39.81
N ASP A 66 -0.82 30.42 -39.31
CA ASP A 66 -2.07 31.02 -39.81
C ASP A 66 -1.84 32.04 -40.94
N LEU A 67 -0.59 32.23 -41.41
CA LEU A 67 -0.34 33.08 -42.54
C LEU A 67 -1.09 32.56 -43.80
N PRO A 68 -1.67 33.47 -44.62
CA PRO A 68 -2.41 33.06 -45.83
C PRO A 68 -1.58 32.27 -46.83
N GLU A 69 -0.26 32.55 -46.85
CA GLU A 69 0.69 31.90 -47.74
C GLU A 69 1.54 30.90 -47.00
N THR A 70 1.78 29.77 -47.62
CA THR A 70 2.70 28.73 -47.07
C THR A 70 4.15 29.23 -47.22
N THR A 71 4.83 29.37 -46.08
CA THR A 71 6.24 29.77 -46.02
C THR A 71 7.12 28.56 -45.62
N HIS A 72 8.44 28.72 -45.75
CA HIS A 72 9.42 27.73 -45.37
C HIS A 72 9.39 27.34 -43.87
N ARG A 73 8.71 28.09 -43.00
CA ARG A 73 8.55 27.80 -41.58
C ARG A 73 7.14 27.36 -41.20
N THR A 74 6.20 27.30 -42.14
CA THR A 74 4.79 26.99 -41.80
C THR A 74 4.66 25.60 -41.20
N SER A 75 5.24 24.53 -41.80
CA SER A 75 5.18 23.16 -41.27
C SER A 75 5.86 23.07 -39.91
N ALA A 76 7.07 23.63 -39.78
CA ALA A 76 7.78 23.65 -38.50
C ALA A 76 6.97 24.40 -37.41
N SER A 77 6.24 25.46 -37.76
CA SER A 77 5.41 26.23 -36.81
C SER A 77 4.19 25.44 -36.32
N TYR A 78 3.57 24.60 -37.16
CA TYR A 78 2.54 23.66 -36.72
C TYR A 78 3.10 22.69 -35.70
N LEU A 79 4.26 22.07 -35.96
CA LEU A 79 4.91 21.15 -35.05
C LEU A 79 5.30 21.82 -33.73
N MET A 80 5.98 22.97 -33.78
CA MET A 80 6.44 23.65 -32.57
C MET A 80 5.27 24.23 -31.75
N GLY A 81 4.18 24.64 -32.41
CA GLY A 81 2.93 24.99 -31.75
C GLY A 81 2.31 23.82 -31.00
N ALA A 82 2.29 22.63 -31.62
CA ALA A 82 1.83 21.41 -30.97
C ALA A 82 2.73 21.00 -29.79
N LYS A 83 4.05 21.07 -29.96
CA LYS A 83 5.00 20.83 -28.84
C LYS A 83 4.78 21.83 -27.69
N SER A 84 4.47 23.07 -27.99
CA SER A 84 4.11 24.09 -26.96
C SER A 84 2.82 23.73 -26.22
N LEU A 85 1.80 23.28 -26.93
CA LEU A 85 0.54 22.81 -26.34
C LEU A 85 0.75 21.57 -25.46
N TYR A 86 1.60 20.64 -25.91
CA TYR A 86 1.99 19.47 -25.10
C TYR A 86 2.59 19.88 -23.76
N HIS A 87 3.54 20.82 -23.76
CA HIS A 87 4.16 21.33 -22.54
C HIS A 87 3.20 22.13 -21.64
N LEU A 88 2.17 22.75 -22.22
CA LEU A 88 1.09 23.41 -21.48
C LEU A 88 0.05 22.43 -20.92
N GLY A 89 0.13 21.15 -21.28
CA GLY A 89 -0.83 20.11 -20.84
C GLY A 89 -2.12 20.10 -21.66
N ASP A 90 -2.22 20.90 -22.72
CA ASP A 90 -3.40 20.92 -23.60
C ASP A 90 -3.21 19.93 -24.78
N TYR A 91 -3.22 18.65 -24.41
CA TYR A 91 -2.99 17.55 -25.35
C TYR A 91 -4.06 17.47 -26.46
N ARG A 92 -5.32 17.83 -26.14
CA ARG A 92 -6.41 17.79 -27.14
C ARG A 92 -6.20 18.83 -28.24
N SER A 93 -5.80 20.04 -27.88
CA SER A 93 -5.49 21.10 -28.86
C SER A 93 -4.23 20.74 -29.65
N SER A 94 -3.22 20.11 -29.02
CA SER A 94 -2.03 19.61 -29.71
C SER A 94 -2.40 18.56 -30.77
N VAL A 95 -3.19 17.54 -30.42
CA VAL A 95 -3.71 16.54 -31.38
C VAL A 95 -4.45 17.20 -32.54
N SER A 96 -5.31 18.18 -32.26
CA SER A 96 -6.04 18.90 -33.31
C SER A 96 -5.11 19.65 -34.27
N LEU A 97 -4.06 20.27 -33.74
CA LEU A 97 -3.08 21.00 -34.53
C LEU A 97 -2.22 20.04 -35.36
N LEU A 98 -1.81 18.92 -34.81
CA LEU A 98 -1.04 17.89 -35.54
C LEU A 98 -1.86 17.21 -36.64
N ARG A 99 -3.16 17.00 -36.44
CA ARG A 99 -4.05 16.53 -37.52
C ARG A 99 -4.14 17.52 -38.68
N LYS A 100 -4.19 18.80 -38.38
CA LYS A 100 -4.10 19.85 -39.42
C LYS A 100 -2.76 19.84 -40.15
N PHE A 101 -1.66 19.58 -39.41
CA PHE A 101 -0.34 19.41 -39.99
C PHE A 101 -0.33 18.23 -40.99
N PHE A 102 -0.78 17.03 -40.60
CA PHE A 102 -0.79 15.88 -41.49
C PHE A 102 -1.70 16.03 -42.70
N ASN A 103 -2.83 16.68 -42.55
CA ASN A 103 -3.72 16.96 -43.69
C ASN A 103 -3.09 17.91 -44.75
N ARG A 104 -2.09 18.70 -44.35
CA ARG A 104 -1.50 19.72 -45.23
C ARG A 104 -0.04 19.40 -45.60
N PHE A 105 0.69 18.66 -44.77
CA PHE A 105 2.13 18.50 -44.84
C PHE A 105 2.55 17.04 -44.60
N ASP A 106 1.85 16.08 -45.18
CA ASP A 106 2.10 14.64 -44.98
C ASP A 106 3.49 14.18 -45.45
N LYS A 107 4.12 14.94 -46.36
CA LYS A 107 5.48 14.69 -46.91
C LYS A 107 6.53 15.66 -46.34
N SER A 108 6.22 16.36 -45.27
CA SER A 108 7.18 17.26 -44.62
C SER A 108 8.34 16.46 -43.99
N GLU A 109 9.53 17.07 -43.97
CA GLU A 109 10.67 16.56 -43.19
C GLU A 109 10.42 16.45 -41.68
N TYR A 110 9.37 17.08 -41.18
CA TYR A 110 8.94 17.05 -39.77
C TYR A 110 7.82 16.05 -39.49
N ALA A 111 7.45 15.19 -40.45
CA ALA A 111 6.33 14.28 -40.32
C ALA A 111 6.56 13.22 -39.23
N ASP A 112 7.80 12.76 -39.08
CA ASP A 112 8.19 11.80 -38.06
C ASP A 112 8.18 12.42 -36.63
N ASP A 113 8.71 13.63 -36.47
CA ASP A 113 8.60 14.41 -35.23
C ASP A 113 7.16 14.70 -34.85
N ALA A 114 6.32 15.02 -35.85
CA ALA A 114 4.89 15.27 -35.64
C ALA A 114 4.17 13.98 -35.22
N ALA A 115 4.47 12.84 -35.82
CA ALA A 115 3.94 11.54 -35.41
C ALA A 115 4.37 11.17 -34.00
N TYR A 116 5.64 11.40 -33.65
CA TYR A 116 6.12 11.18 -32.30
C TYR A 116 5.43 12.06 -31.25
N THR A 117 5.22 13.35 -31.58
CA THR A 117 4.52 14.28 -30.68
C THR A 117 3.04 13.88 -30.52
N LEU A 118 2.38 13.47 -31.61
CA LEU A 118 1.02 12.97 -31.60
C LEU A 118 0.87 11.73 -30.72
N ALA A 119 1.84 10.81 -30.81
CA ALA A 119 1.89 9.62 -29.97
C ALA A 119 2.04 9.93 -28.47
N LEU A 120 2.84 10.96 -28.13
CA LEU A 120 2.96 11.44 -26.76
C LEU A 120 1.65 12.06 -26.25
N ASP A 121 0.96 12.84 -27.07
CA ASP A 121 -0.35 13.41 -26.74
C ASP A 121 -1.39 12.32 -26.51
N SER A 122 -1.47 11.34 -27.41
CA SER A 122 -2.38 10.20 -27.31
C SER A 122 -2.10 9.38 -26.03
N TYR A 123 -0.84 9.22 -25.67
CA TYR A 123 -0.45 8.57 -24.40
C TYR A 123 -0.93 9.34 -23.17
N GLN A 124 -0.78 10.67 -23.17
CA GLN A 124 -1.26 11.53 -22.06
C GLN A 124 -2.79 11.54 -21.94
N LEU A 125 -3.48 11.34 -23.07
CA LEU A 125 -4.94 11.20 -23.12
C LEU A 125 -5.43 9.79 -22.78
N GLU A 126 -4.53 8.89 -22.37
CA GLU A 126 -4.81 7.48 -22.05
C GLU A 126 -5.33 6.67 -23.25
N GLN A 127 -5.13 7.15 -24.47
CA GLN A 127 -5.47 6.48 -25.73
C GLN A 127 -4.32 5.59 -26.16
N TYR A 128 -4.03 4.55 -25.35
CA TYR A 128 -2.79 3.78 -25.44
C TYR A 128 -2.62 3.03 -26.76
N LYS A 129 -3.70 2.45 -27.31
CA LYS A 129 -3.63 1.76 -28.60
C LYS A 129 -3.25 2.73 -29.71
N GLN A 130 -3.92 3.89 -29.77
CA GLN A 130 -3.63 4.94 -30.75
C GLN A 130 -2.20 5.46 -30.57
N ALA A 131 -1.76 5.70 -29.34
CA ALA A 131 -0.38 6.10 -29.04
C ALA A 131 0.64 5.10 -29.58
N ALA A 132 0.38 3.81 -29.41
CA ALA A 132 1.27 2.75 -29.92
C ALA A 132 1.32 2.70 -31.46
N GLU A 133 0.18 2.89 -32.14
CA GLU A 133 0.11 2.99 -33.60
C GLU A 133 0.95 4.18 -34.12
N GLU A 134 0.81 5.33 -33.47
CA GLU A 134 1.53 6.55 -33.84
C GLU A 134 3.03 6.46 -33.52
N PHE A 135 3.44 5.85 -32.38
CA PHE A 135 4.85 5.54 -32.12
C PHE A 135 5.43 4.58 -33.16
N LEU A 136 4.66 3.58 -33.57
CA LEU A 136 5.08 2.64 -34.63
C LEU A 136 5.28 3.38 -35.95
N VAL A 137 4.39 4.30 -36.31
CA VAL A 137 4.54 5.16 -37.52
C VAL A 137 5.79 6.01 -37.40
N ALA A 138 5.99 6.72 -36.29
CA ALA A 138 7.18 7.54 -36.07
C ALA A 138 8.47 6.72 -36.19
N CYS A 139 8.52 5.53 -35.59
CA CYS A 139 9.66 4.62 -35.66
C CYS A 139 9.96 4.14 -37.10
N GLN A 140 8.91 3.88 -37.90
CA GLN A 140 9.05 3.33 -39.26
C GLN A 140 9.30 4.41 -40.32
N ALA A 141 8.86 5.63 -40.11
CA ALA A 141 8.96 6.74 -41.04
C ALA A 141 10.24 7.56 -40.86
N SER A 142 10.84 7.54 -39.68
CA SER A 142 11.97 8.42 -39.37
C SER A 142 13.28 7.97 -39.97
N ASN A 143 13.97 8.91 -40.61
CA ASN A 143 15.37 8.78 -41.03
C ASN A 143 16.34 9.21 -39.89
N ASP A 144 15.85 9.85 -38.85
CA ASP A 144 16.63 10.17 -37.66
C ASP A 144 16.67 8.95 -36.72
N THR A 145 17.85 8.36 -36.59
CA THR A 145 18.10 7.17 -35.78
C THR A 145 17.83 7.43 -34.30
N VAL A 146 17.99 8.67 -33.79
CA VAL A 146 17.75 9.02 -32.42
C VAL A 146 16.24 9.10 -32.14
N LEU A 147 15.48 9.71 -33.04
CA LEU A 147 14.02 9.79 -32.97
C LEU A 147 13.41 8.39 -33.09
N ALA A 148 13.86 7.59 -34.08
CA ALA A 148 13.40 6.21 -34.25
C ALA A 148 13.63 5.37 -32.99
N ALA A 149 14.81 5.45 -32.37
CA ALA A 149 15.10 4.72 -31.14
C ALA A 149 14.24 5.20 -29.94
N ARG A 150 13.92 6.49 -29.86
CA ARG A 150 13.00 7.02 -28.84
C ARG A 150 11.57 6.51 -29.05
N ALA A 151 11.10 6.53 -30.29
CA ALA A 151 9.78 6.02 -30.65
C ALA A 151 9.67 4.51 -30.35
N GLU A 152 10.69 3.73 -30.69
CA GLU A 152 10.80 2.30 -30.39
C GLU A 152 10.71 2.04 -28.88
N LYS A 153 11.48 2.78 -28.08
CA LYS A 153 11.46 2.65 -26.63
C LYS A 153 10.07 2.95 -26.04
N MET A 154 9.41 4.01 -26.49
CA MET A 154 8.08 4.38 -26.04
C MET A 154 7.03 3.35 -26.48
N LEU A 155 7.13 2.85 -27.72
CA LEU A 155 6.29 1.74 -28.20
C LEU A 155 6.41 0.52 -27.28
N GLY A 156 7.64 0.15 -26.88
CA GLY A 156 7.87 -0.93 -25.93
C GLY A 156 7.22 -0.70 -24.56
N VAL A 157 7.34 0.52 -24.01
CA VAL A 157 6.71 0.89 -22.74
C VAL A 157 5.18 0.77 -22.82
N VAL A 158 4.58 1.33 -23.87
CA VAL A 158 3.11 1.28 -24.06
C VAL A 158 2.65 -0.15 -24.28
N ALA A 159 3.32 -0.92 -25.11
CA ALA A 159 2.97 -2.31 -25.40
C ALA A 159 3.04 -3.19 -24.14
N SER A 160 4.09 -3.03 -23.32
CA SER A 160 4.25 -3.83 -22.09
C SER A 160 3.23 -3.48 -21.03
N ALA A 161 2.99 -2.17 -20.78
CA ALA A 161 2.23 -1.70 -19.65
C ALA A 161 0.73 -1.54 -19.90
N ASN A 162 0.32 -1.17 -21.11
CA ASN A 162 -1.02 -0.65 -21.37
C ASN A 162 -1.82 -1.42 -22.43
N LEU A 163 -1.19 -2.25 -23.28
CA LEU A 163 -1.89 -2.97 -24.34
C LEU A 163 -2.21 -4.41 -23.96
N GLU A 164 -3.31 -4.92 -24.50
CA GLU A 164 -3.63 -6.33 -24.45
C GLU A 164 -2.99 -7.10 -25.60
N ALA A 165 -2.93 -8.44 -25.51
CA ALA A 165 -2.34 -9.28 -26.56
C ALA A 165 -3.01 -9.08 -27.93
N ALA A 166 -4.30 -8.81 -27.98
CA ALA A 166 -5.04 -8.55 -29.21
C ALA A 166 -4.54 -7.27 -29.90
N ASP A 167 -4.34 -6.19 -29.17
CA ASP A 167 -3.86 -4.93 -29.72
C ASP A 167 -2.43 -5.07 -30.27
N ILE A 168 -1.57 -5.81 -29.56
CA ILE A 168 -0.19 -6.06 -30.03
C ILE A 168 -0.19 -6.89 -31.32
N ARG A 169 -1.12 -7.86 -31.48
CA ARG A 169 -1.27 -8.62 -32.75
C ARG A 169 -1.69 -7.72 -33.90
N GLU A 170 -2.58 -6.78 -33.69
CA GLU A 170 -2.96 -5.81 -34.71
C GLU A 170 -1.76 -4.92 -35.12
N LEU A 171 -0.99 -4.42 -34.15
CA LEU A 171 0.22 -3.65 -34.42
C LEU A 171 1.28 -4.46 -35.20
N LEU A 172 1.43 -5.74 -34.88
CA LEU A 172 2.31 -6.65 -35.63
C LEU A 172 1.91 -6.79 -37.10
N GLY A 173 0.59 -6.73 -37.37
CA GLY A 173 0.08 -6.77 -38.77
C GLY A 173 0.53 -5.59 -39.63
N ILE A 174 0.81 -4.43 -39.03
CA ILE A 174 1.23 -3.20 -39.71
C ILE A 174 2.72 -2.88 -39.50
N ALA A 175 3.43 -3.61 -38.65
CA ALA A 175 4.87 -3.46 -38.43
C ALA A 175 5.67 -3.92 -39.66
N LYS A 176 6.57 -3.06 -40.15
CA LYS A 176 7.37 -3.32 -41.37
C LYS A 176 8.84 -3.65 -41.04
N LEU A 177 9.42 -2.92 -40.08
CA LEU A 177 10.83 -3.05 -39.74
C LEU A 177 11.10 -4.28 -38.87
N THR A 178 12.26 -4.91 -39.07
CA THR A 178 12.73 -6.02 -38.24
C THR A 178 12.74 -5.69 -36.76
N VAL A 179 13.17 -4.48 -36.42
CA VAL A 179 13.24 -3.97 -35.03
C VAL A 179 11.86 -3.91 -34.39
N THR A 180 10.87 -3.28 -35.05
CA THR A 180 9.52 -3.18 -34.53
C THR A 180 8.79 -4.52 -34.45
N LYS A 181 9.03 -5.41 -35.42
CA LYS A 181 8.54 -6.80 -35.39
C LYS A 181 9.12 -7.56 -34.19
N GLY A 182 10.43 -7.45 -33.97
CA GLY A 182 11.12 -8.07 -32.85
C GLY A 182 10.57 -7.59 -31.53
N LEU A 183 10.49 -6.26 -31.32
CA LEU A 183 9.94 -5.65 -30.12
C LEU A 183 8.52 -6.16 -29.82
N LEU A 184 7.59 -5.96 -30.75
CA LEU A 184 6.19 -6.30 -30.54
C LEU A 184 5.98 -7.81 -30.35
N THR A 185 6.76 -8.65 -31.04
CA THR A 185 6.65 -10.10 -30.86
C THR A 185 7.16 -10.54 -29.50
N VAL A 186 8.23 -9.94 -28.98
CA VAL A 186 8.72 -10.20 -27.61
C VAL A 186 7.67 -9.78 -26.58
N GLN A 187 7.09 -8.58 -26.72
CA GLN A 187 6.03 -8.10 -25.82
C GLN A 187 4.77 -8.98 -25.90
N LEU A 188 4.39 -9.43 -27.10
CA LEU A 188 3.28 -10.38 -27.25
C LEU A 188 3.58 -11.72 -26.59
N ALA A 189 4.78 -12.24 -26.76
CA ALA A 189 5.19 -13.50 -26.13
C ALA A 189 5.15 -13.40 -24.59
N ASP A 190 5.56 -12.26 -24.02
CA ASP A 190 5.46 -12.03 -22.58
C ASP A 190 3.99 -11.99 -22.10
N LYS A 191 3.10 -11.30 -22.83
CA LYS A 191 1.66 -11.27 -22.50
C LYS A 191 1.04 -12.67 -22.60
N VAL A 192 1.36 -13.43 -23.64
CA VAL A 192 0.86 -14.79 -23.86
C VAL A 192 1.38 -15.75 -22.78
N LEU A 193 2.62 -15.59 -22.34
CA LEU A 193 3.15 -16.35 -21.21
C LEU A 193 2.38 -16.07 -19.91
N ARG A 194 1.99 -14.82 -19.67
CA ARG A 194 1.19 -14.44 -18.49
C ARG A 194 -0.21 -15.05 -18.50
N THR A 195 -0.75 -15.36 -19.67
CA THR A 195 -2.04 -16.08 -19.81
C THR A 195 -1.88 -17.61 -19.76
N GLY A 196 -0.65 -18.11 -19.70
CA GLY A 196 -0.33 -19.54 -19.52
C GLY A 196 -0.07 -20.32 -20.80
N ASP A 197 -0.12 -19.70 -21.98
CA ASP A 197 0.15 -20.40 -23.24
C ASP A 197 1.65 -20.37 -23.60
N ALA A 198 2.41 -21.28 -22.95
CA ALA A 198 3.84 -21.44 -23.23
C ALA A 198 4.13 -21.94 -24.65
N ASN A 199 3.19 -22.62 -25.32
CA ASN A 199 3.41 -23.15 -26.66
C ASN A 199 3.31 -22.05 -27.72
N GLU A 200 2.29 -21.18 -27.60
CA GLU A 200 2.20 -19.99 -28.46
C GLU A 200 3.42 -19.08 -28.24
N ALA A 201 3.78 -18.81 -26.98
CA ALA A 201 4.94 -17.99 -26.67
C ALA A 201 6.25 -18.54 -27.26
N ARG A 202 6.49 -19.88 -27.20
CA ARG A 202 7.64 -20.50 -27.88
C ARG A 202 7.63 -20.26 -29.39
N THR A 203 6.46 -20.37 -30.00
CA THR A 203 6.32 -20.16 -31.46
C THR A 203 6.66 -18.73 -31.83
N LEU A 204 6.12 -17.76 -31.08
CA LEU A 204 6.41 -16.33 -31.25
C LEU A 204 7.91 -16.04 -31.11
N LEU A 205 8.54 -16.50 -30.03
CA LEU A 205 9.96 -16.26 -29.76
C LEU A 205 10.89 -16.91 -30.80
N ARG A 206 10.56 -18.11 -31.25
CA ARG A 206 11.29 -18.72 -32.40
C ARG A 206 11.16 -17.88 -33.65
N GLY A 207 9.98 -17.25 -33.86
CA GLY A 207 9.78 -16.28 -34.93
C GLY A 207 10.74 -15.09 -34.84
N VAL A 208 10.95 -14.55 -33.61
CA VAL A 208 11.93 -13.47 -33.40
C VAL A 208 13.35 -13.91 -33.72
N LEU A 209 13.76 -15.13 -33.33
CA LEU A 209 15.09 -15.65 -33.62
C LEU A 209 15.34 -15.86 -35.14
N ALA A 210 14.28 -16.04 -35.90
CA ALA A 210 14.33 -16.20 -37.35
C ALA A 210 14.36 -14.87 -38.14
N LEU A 211 14.17 -13.72 -37.45
CA LEU A 211 14.19 -12.40 -38.08
C LEU A 211 15.59 -12.08 -38.65
N PRO A 212 15.67 -11.33 -39.78
CA PRO A 212 16.95 -10.90 -40.37
C PRO A 212 17.79 -10.08 -39.38
N LYS A 213 19.11 -10.19 -39.49
CA LYS A 213 20.04 -9.36 -38.71
C LYS A 213 20.26 -8.00 -39.41
N PRO A 214 20.47 -6.90 -38.65
CA PRO A 214 20.58 -6.85 -37.20
C PRO A 214 19.22 -6.98 -36.53
N ASN A 215 19.15 -7.82 -35.48
CA ASN A 215 17.96 -8.02 -34.66
C ASN A 215 18.33 -7.77 -33.18
N PRO A 216 18.02 -6.59 -32.63
CA PRO A 216 18.38 -6.26 -31.24
C PRO A 216 17.64 -7.12 -30.20
N TYR A 217 16.49 -7.70 -30.54
CA TYR A 217 15.68 -8.53 -29.67
C TYR A 217 16.04 -10.02 -29.68
N PHE A 218 17.08 -10.41 -30.46
CA PHE A 218 17.52 -11.79 -30.55
C PHE A 218 17.94 -12.37 -29.20
N SER A 219 18.77 -11.65 -28.44
CA SER A 219 19.27 -12.10 -27.13
C SER A 219 18.17 -12.23 -26.12
N GLU A 220 17.22 -11.28 -26.10
CA GLU A 220 16.07 -11.28 -25.20
C GLU A 220 15.14 -12.46 -25.51
N ALA A 221 14.78 -12.66 -26.79
CA ALA A 221 13.95 -13.78 -27.20
C ALA A 221 14.63 -15.15 -26.92
N GLN A 222 15.96 -15.24 -27.10
CA GLN A 222 16.70 -16.44 -26.74
C GLN A 222 16.68 -16.71 -25.25
N ALA A 223 16.85 -15.69 -24.41
CA ALA A 223 16.78 -15.81 -22.96
C ALA A 223 15.38 -16.24 -22.50
N MET A 224 14.31 -15.65 -23.07
CA MET A 224 12.93 -16.05 -22.78
C MET A 224 12.65 -17.50 -23.19
N LEU A 225 13.11 -17.93 -24.37
CA LEU A 225 12.98 -19.32 -24.82
C LEU A 225 13.71 -20.29 -23.88
N GLN A 226 14.94 -19.98 -23.51
CA GLN A 226 15.69 -20.80 -22.56
C GLN A 226 14.96 -20.90 -21.21
N ARG A 227 14.28 -19.85 -20.77
CA ARG A 227 13.46 -19.88 -19.57
C ARG A 227 12.24 -20.80 -19.72
N ILE A 228 11.50 -20.69 -20.84
CA ILE A 228 10.37 -21.57 -21.14
C ILE A 228 10.83 -23.04 -21.26
N ASP A 229 11.98 -23.28 -21.88
CA ASP A 229 12.51 -24.65 -22.08
C ASP A 229 13.17 -25.22 -20.82
N ARG A 230 13.73 -24.37 -19.94
CA ARG A 230 14.24 -24.77 -18.62
C ARG A 230 13.12 -24.93 -17.59
N SER A 231 12.00 -24.26 -17.75
CA SER A 231 10.95 -24.13 -16.73
C SER A 231 9.76 -25.05 -16.95
N GLY A 232 10.01 -26.35 -17.09
CA GLY A 232 8.95 -27.31 -16.76
C GLY A 232 8.54 -27.22 -15.28
N VAL A 233 9.43 -26.70 -14.40
CA VAL A 233 9.22 -26.62 -12.95
C VAL A 233 9.97 -25.43 -12.38
N LEU A 234 9.25 -24.47 -11.77
CA LEU A 234 9.83 -23.38 -10.99
C LEU A 234 10.23 -23.87 -9.59
N ARG A 235 11.30 -23.33 -9.04
CA ARG A 235 11.78 -23.67 -7.70
C ARG A 235 11.51 -22.55 -6.71
N ILE A 236 10.88 -22.90 -5.58
CA ILE A 236 10.70 -22.01 -4.44
C ILE A 236 11.49 -22.58 -3.26
N GLY A 237 12.41 -21.78 -2.73
CA GLY A 237 13.13 -22.10 -1.51
C GLY A 237 12.23 -21.98 -0.28
N VAL A 238 12.37 -22.89 0.65
CA VAL A 238 11.65 -22.87 1.93
C VAL A 238 12.66 -23.09 3.05
N VAL A 239 12.74 -22.14 4.01
CA VAL A 239 13.67 -22.23 5.14
C VAL A 239 12.87 -22.24 6.43
N LEU A 240 12.84 -23.39 7.11
CA LEU A 240 12.00 -23.65 8.28
C LEU A 240 12.77 -24.38 9.38
N PRO A 241 12.41 -24.20 10.65
CA PRO A 241 12.98 -24.95 11.77
C PRO A 241 12.35 -26.36 11.83
N LEU A 242 12.97 -27.33 11.17
CA LEU A 242 12.45 -28.70 11.07
C LEU A 242 13.11 -29.63 12.09
N SER A 243 14.35 -29.35 12.52
CA SER A 243 15.04 -30.03 13.60
C SER A 243 15.60 -29.05 14.62
N PHE A 244 16.01 -29.55 15.79
CA PHE A 244 16.55 -28.72 16.87
C PHE A 244 17.80 -29.39 17.45
N ARG A 245 18.81 -28.58 17.74
CA ARG A 245 20.02 -29.00 18.43
C ARG A 245 19.85 -29.13 19.94
N SER A 246 18.70 -28.76 20.50
CA SER A 246 18.41 -28.80 21.93
C SER A 246 16.96 -29.22 22.23
N ASP A 247 16.73 -29.72 23.42
CA ASP A 247 15.52 -30.38 23.96
C ASP A 247 14.22 -29.51 24.02
N GLN A 248 14.09 -28.51 23.17
CA GLN A 248 12.88 -27.64 23.13
C GLN A 248 11.79 -28.25 22.22
N SER A 249 11.10 -29.28 22.75
CA SER A 249 10.09 -30.06 22.03
C SER A 249 8.87 -29.23 21.51
N SER A 250 8.51 -28.11 22.13
CA SER A 250 7.31 -27.34 21.78
C SER A 250 7.42 -26.57 20.45
N ALA A 251 8.63 -26.26 19.98
CA ALA A 251 8.81 -25.53 18.72
C ALA A 251 9.01 -26.49 17.52
N MET A 252 9.21 -27.79 17.72
CA MET A 252 9.37 -28.77 16.62
C MET A 252 8.15 -28.84 15.70
N GLY A 253 6.94 -28.59 16.21
CA GLY A 253 5.72 -28.60 15.40
C GLY A 253 5.61 -27.45 14.42
N VAL A 254 6.11 -26.24 14.75
CA VAL A 254 5.87 -25.02 14.00
C VAL A 254 6.39 -25.12 12.55
N GLY A 255 7.64 -25.53 12.37
CA GLY A 255 8.24 -25.64 11.03
C GLY A 255 7.54 -26.69 10.17
N GLN A 256 7.23 -27.86 10.75
CA GLN A 256 6.55 -28.94 10.04
C GLN A 256 5.10 -28.56 9.71
N GLU A 257 4.38 -27.91 10.62
CA GLU A 257 3.00 -27.46 10.37
C GLU A 257 2.95 -26.41 9.24
N LEU A 258 3.87 -25.44 9.25
CA LEU A 258 4.01 -24.47 8.15
C LEU A 258 4.25 -25.18 6.81
N LEU A 259 5.18 -26.15 6.81
CA LEU A 259 5.52 -26.92 5.61
C LEU A 259 4.34 -27.73 5.09
N ASP A 260 3.59 -28.37 6.00
CA ASP A 260 2.40 -29.14 5.65
C ASP A 260 1.38 -28.25 4.92
N GLY A 261 1.14 -27.03 5.41
CA GLY A 261 0.27 -26.05 4.76
C GLY A 261 0.80 -25.59 3.39
N MET A 262 2.10 -25.32 3.29
CA MET A 262 2.74 -24.94 2.02
C MET A 262 2.62 -26.04 0.97
N HIS A 263 2.76 -27.31 1.36
CA HIS A 263 2.56 -28.41 0.45
C HIS A 263 1.15 -28.51 -0.10
N VAL A 264 0.11 -28.27 0.71
CA VAL A 264 -1.27 -28.23 0.22
C VAL A 264 -1.45 -27.11 -0.80
N ALA A 265 -0.88 -25.92 -0.56
CA ALA A 265 -0.93 -24.79 -1.49
C ALA A 265 -0.26 -25.11 -2.85
N VAL A 266 0.90 -25.79 -2.81
CA VAL A 266 1.64 -26.19 -4.01
C VAL A 266 0.92 -27.31 -4.77
N ASP A 267 0.35 -28.29 -4.09
CA ASP A 267 -0.43 -29.37 -4.72
C ASP A 267 -1.63 -28.80 -5.43
N GLU A 268 -2.36 -27.88 -4.78
CA GLU A 268 -3.52 -27.19 -5.37
C GLU A 268 -3.11 -26.37 -6.60
N TYR A 269 -2.01 -25.62 -6.51
CA TYR A 269 -1.47 -24.86 -7.65
C TYR A 269 -1.08 -25.81 -8.79
N ASN A 270 -0.34 -26.86 -8.48
CA ASN A 270 0.15 -27.81 -9.47
C ASN A 270 -0.94 -28.67 -10.10
N ALA A 271 -2.16 -28.73 -9.55
CA ALA A 271 -3.25 -29.48 -10.15
C ALA A 271 -3.69 -28.86 -11.49
N ASP A 272 -3.76 -27.54 -11.58
CA ASP A 272 -4.37 -26.82 -12.72
C ASP A 272 -3.48 -25.72 -13.34
N ALA A 273 -2.33 -25.39 -12.77
CA ALA A 273 -1.48 -24.31 -13.24
C ALA A 273 -0.16 -24.77 -13.87
N MET A 274 0.40 -23.90 -14.74
CA MET A 274 1.73 -24.02 -15.33
C MET A 274 2.42 -22.66 -15.28
N PRO A 275 3.74 -22.61 -15.12
CA PRO A 275 4.66 -23.75 -14.90
C PRO A 275 4.41 -24.43 -13.54
N LYS A 276 4.76 -25.72 -13.42
CA LYS A 276 4.70 -26.41 -12.13
C LYS A 276 5.69 -25.82 -11.13
N VAL A 277 5.43 -26.00 -9.84
CA VAL A 277 6.29 -25.49 -8.76
C VAL A 277 6.78 -26.65 -7.91
N ASN A 278 8.07 -26.65 -7.57
CA ASN A 278 8.67 -27.51 -6.57
C ASN A 278 9.23 -26.70 -5.41
N LEU A 279 9.12 -27.27 -4.20
CA LEU A 279 9.73 -26.70 -3.01
C LEU A 279 11.14 -27.28 -2.80
N GLU A 280 12.11 -26.40 -2.60
CA GLU A 280 13.43 -26.75 -2.09
C GLU A 280 13.50 -26.42 -0.60
N VAL A 281 13.27 -27.45 0.22
CA VAL A 281 13.14 -27.31 1.68
C VAL A 281 14.52 -27.38 2.33
N ARG A 282 14.83 -26.43 3.19
CA ARG A 282 16.04 -26.30 3.99
C ARG A 282 15.67 -26.16 5.47
N ASP A 283 16.43 -26.85 6.32
CA ASP A 283 16.28 -26.76 7.76
C ASP A 283 17.10 -25.59 8.31
N SER A 284 16.48 -24.69 9.05
CA SER A 284 17.18 -23.62 9.78
C SER A 284 17.77 -24.08 11.11
N GLU A 285 17.40 -25.27 11.58
CA GLU A 285 17.78 -25.82 12.90
C GLU A 285 17.48 -24.84 14.06
N ARG A 286 16.57 -23.87 13.84
CA ARG A 286 16.31 -22.72 14.72
C ARG A 286 17.57 -21.91 15.08
N ASP A 287 18.56 -21.95 14.24
CA ASP A 287 19.84 -21.25 14.40
C ASP A 287 19.97 -20.13 13.36
N ALA A 288 20.27 -18.92 13.82
CA ALA A 288 20.38 -17.75 12.95
C ALA A 288 21.53 -17.86 11.93
N GLY A 289 22.62 -18.52 12.28
CA GLY A 289 23.77 -18.73 11.40
C GLY A 289 23.46 -19.79 10.34
N VAL A 290 22.77 -20.87 10.73
CA VAL A 290 22.31 -21.91 9.79
C VAL A 290 21.29 -21.31 8.82
N ALA A 291 20.29 -20.60 9.31
CA ALA A 291 19.29 -19.91 8.48
C ALA A 291 19.95 -18.99 7.46
N ALA A 292 20.92 -18.17 7.90
CA ALA A 292 21.66 -17.27 7.02
C ALA A 292 22.42 -18.02 5.91
N ARG A 293 23.05 -19.13 6.23
CA ARG A 293 23.74 -19.98 5.24
C ARG A 293 22.74 -20.56 4.24
N GLN A 294 21.62 -21.16 4.70
CA GLN A 294 20.62 -21.75 3.83
C GLN A 294 19.99 -20.71 2.88
N VAL A 295 19.66 -19.52 3.39
CA VAL A 295 19.16 -18.41 2.55
C VAL A 295 20.23 -17.96 1.56
N SER A 296 21.51 -17.89 1.94
CA SER A 296 22.60 -17.52 1.05
C SER A 296 22.77 -18.51 -0.11
N GLU A 297 22.75 -19.83 0.19
CA GLU A 297 22.85 -20.90 -0.81
C GLU A 297 21.67 -20.86 -1.80
N LEU A 298 20.44 -20.80 -1.29
CA LEU A 298 19.23 -20.66 -2.13
C LEU A 298 19.26 -19.38 -2.98
N SER A 299 19.77 -18.28 -2.43
CA SER A 299 19.85 -17.01 -3.15
C SER A 299 20.90 -17.01 -4.26
N ALA A 300 21.94 -17.84 -4.13
CA ALA A 300 23.00 -18.00 -5.13
C ALA A 300 22.56 -18.86 -6.32
N ASP A 301 21.51 -19.68 -6.16
CA ASP A 301 20.95 -20.47 -7.25
C ASP A 301 19.94 -19.64 -8.05
N ASP A 302 20.28 -19.33 -9.31
CA ASP A 302 19.43 -18.53 -10.19
C ASP A 302 18.10 -19.22 -10.56
N GLN A 303 17.96 -20.52 -10.31
CA GLN A 303 16.71 -21.25 -10.52
C GLN A 303 15.72 -21.05 -9.34
N THR A 304 16.19 -20.61 -8.18
CA THR A 304 15.34 -20.32 -7.05
C THR A 304 14.67 -18.95 -7.25
N LEU A 305 13.34 -18.96 -7.37
CA LEU A 305 12.52 -17.81 -7.72
C LEU A 305 12.26 -16.89 -6.53
N ALA A 306 11.95 -17.49 -5.38
CA ALA A 306 11.65 -16.80 -4.12
C ALA A 306 11.96 -17.71 -2.94
N ILE A 307 12.02 -17.14 -1.73
CA ILE A 307 12.20 -17.87 -0.48
C ILE A 307 11.03 -17.56 0.46
N VAL A 308 10.40 -18.60 1.02
CA VAL A 308 9.42 -18.50 2.11
C VAL A 308 10.09 -18.95 3.42
N GLY A 309 10.08 -18.09 4.41
CA GLY A 309 10.89 -18.23 5.62
C GLY A 309 12.10 -17.30 5.61
N PRO A 310 12.95 -17.32 6.65
CA PRO A 310 12.79 -18.04 7.93
C PRO A 310 11.58 -17.60 8.76
N VAL A 311 11.38 -18.30 9.88
CA VAL A 311 10.19 -18.17 10.74
C VAL A 311 10.41 -17.19 11.89
N PHE A 312 11.53 -17.30 12.60
CA PHE A 312 11.82 -16.49 13.77
C PHE A 312 12.56 -15.20 13.40
N SER A 313 12.22 -14.12 14.08
CA SER A 313 12.76 -12.79 13.76
C SER A 313 14.27 -12.70 13.76
N ASN A 314 14.96 -13.39 14.69
CA ASN A 314 16.44 -13.45 14.75
C ASN A 314 17.05 -14.15 13.54
N GLU A 315 16.42 -15.22 13.04
CA GLU A 315 16.82 -15.92 11.81
C GLU A 315 16.62 -15.03 10.58
N VAL A 316 15.47 -14.30 10.54
CA VAL A 316 15.20 -13.38 9.44
C VAL A 316 16.18 -12.21 9.42
N PHE A 317 16.49 -11.60 10.57
CA PHE A 317 17.47 -10.52 10.66
C PHE A 317 18.85 -10.93 10.13
N SER A 318 19.29 -12.16 10.41
CA SER A 318 20.57 -12.67 9.91
C SER A 318 20.59 -12.99 8.42
N SER A 319 19.41 -13.24 7.82
CA SER A 319 19.25 -13.78 6.46
C SER A 319 18.81 -12.73 5.43
N ALA A 320 17.94 -11.80 5.84
CA ALA A 320 17.24 -10.90 4.93
C ALA A 320 18.20 -10.04 4.06
N GLY A 321 19.31 -9.57 4.64
CA GLY A 321 20.32 -8.81 3.90
C GLY A 321 21.03 -9.62 2.81
N LEU A 322 21.16 -10.95 3.01
CA LEU A 322 21.74 -11.85 2.01
C LEU A 322 20.80 -12.04 0.82
N ALA A 323 19.50 -12.26 1.11
CA ALA A 323 18.46 -12.34 0.09
C ALA A 323 18.33 -11.02 -0.70
N ALA A 324 18.31 -9.88 0.01
CA ALA A 324 18.18 -8.55 -0.60
C ALA A 324 19.30 -8.22 -1.56
N ARG A 325 20.56 -8.54 -1.23
CA ARG A 325 21.72 -8.35 -2.12
C ARG A 325 21.60 -9.11 -3.44
N LYS A 326 20.89 -10.23 -3.43
CA LYS A 326 20.67 -11.08 -4.62
C LYS A 326 19.34 -10.80 -5.30
N GLY A 327 18.59 -9.81 -4.81
CA GLY A 327 17.27 -9.45 -5.33
C GLY A 327 16.23 -10.57 -5.24
N ILE A 328 16.47 -11.62 -4.42
CA ILE A 328 15.51 -12.71 -4.29
C ILE A 328 14.40 -12.30 -3.32
N PRO A 329 13.11 -12.44 -3.70
CA PRO A 329 12.00 -12.20 -2.79
C PRO A 329 12.06 -13.13 -1.59
N LEU A 330 12.05 -12.57 -0.39
CA LEU A 330 12.00 -13.29 0.87
C LEU A 330 10.72 -12.93 1.61
N ILE A 331 9.84 -13.90 1.84
CA ILE A 331 8.58 -13.74 2.57
C ILE A 331 8.69 -14.45 3.89
N THR A 332 8.74 -13.71 5.00
CA THR A 332 8.66 -14.32 6.33
C THR A 332 7.18 -14.46 6.74
N PRO A 333 6.72 -15.70 7.08
CA PRO A 333 5.31 -15.94 7.37
C PRO A 333 4.88 -15.48 8.77
N THR A 334 5.77 -15.54 9.76
CA THR A 334 5.41 -15.40 11.18
C THR A 334 6.21 -14.37 11.95
N ALA A 335 7.34 -13.87 11.42
CA ALA A 335 8.16 -12.90 12.13
C ALA A 335 7.39 -11.60 12.42
N THR A 336 7.53 -11.07 13.66
CA THR A 336 6.78 -9.92 14.17
C THR A 336 7.66 -8.74 14.56
N SER A 337 8.99 -8.89 14.56
CA SER A 337 9.90 -7.79 14.93
C SER A 337 9.86 -6.66 13.92
N VAL A 338 9.98 -5.45 14.45
CA VAL A 338 10.00 -4.22 13.66
C VAL A 338 11.32 -4.10 12.88
N GLY A 339 11.26 -3.59 11.66
CA GLY A 339 12.44 -3.29 10.84
C GLY A 339 12.92 -4.43 9.93
N ILE A 340 12.35 -5.61 10.00
CA ILE A 340 12.71 -6.76 9.13
C ILE A 340 12.59 -6.38 7.65
N ALA A 341 11.43 -5.89 7.23
CA ALA A 341 11.20 -5.53 5.83
C ALA A 341 12.00 -4.31 5.36
N ALA A 342 12.53 -3.49 6.28
CA ALA A 342 13.39 -2.36 5.97
C ALA A 342 14.82 -2.76 5.54
N ILE A 343 15.22 -4.03 5.76
CA ILE A 343 16.55 -4.54 5.41
C ILE A 343 16.77 -4.53 3.88
N GLY A 344 15.70 -4.71 3.08
CA GLY A 344 15.82 -4.68 1.63
C GLY A 344 14.47 -4.67 0.92
N GLU A 345 14.47 -4.17 -0.32
CA GLU A 345 13.24 -4.01 -1.12
C GLU A 345 12.58 -5.33 -1.52
N SER A 346 13.31 -6.45 -1.47
CA SER A 346 12.79 -7.79 -1.75
C SER A 346 12.32 -8.54 -0.50
N VAL A 347 12.32 -7.90 0.69
CA VAL A 347 11.92 -8.53 1.95
C VAL A 347 10.48 -8.14 2.29
N PHE A 348 9.64 -9.16 2.53
CA PHE A 348 8.22 -9.01 2.85
C PHE A 348 7.87 -9.70 4.16
N GLN A 349 7.14 -9.01 5.02
CA GLN A 349 6.72 -9.53 6.31
C GLN A 349 5.21 -9.80 6.26
N ALA A 350 4.83 -11.08 6.08
CA ALA A 350 3.42 -11.48 5.92
C ALA A 350 2.61 -11.40 7.22
N ASN A 351 3.30 -11.34 8.37
CA ASN A 351 2.66 -11.12 9.67
C ASN A 351 2.77 -9.65 10.09
N PRO A 352 1.72 -9.05 10.69
CA PRO A 352 1.78 -7.70 11.24
C PRO A 352 2.87 -7.56 12.31
N ASP A 353 3.70 -6.54 12.19
CA ASP A 353 4.70 -6.22 13.21
C ASP A 353 4.07 -5.62 14.48
N PHE A 354 4.87 -5.45 15.52
CA PHE A 354 4.38 -4.91 16.79
C PHE A 354 3.87 -3.46 16.68
N VAL A 355 4.40 -2.67 15.74
CA VAL A 355 3.94 -1.30 15.50
C VAL A 355 2.55 -1.30 14.86
N VAL A 356 2.31 -2.19 13.89
CA VAL A 356 0.98 -2.34 13.26
C VAL A 356 -0.07 -2.69 14.32
N ARG A 357 0.26 -3.58 15.28
CA ARG A 357 -0.67 -4.01 16.34
C ARG A 357 -1.09 -2.85 17.26
N GLY A 358 -0.15 -2.01 17.68
CA GLY A 358 -0.44 -0.82 18.49
C GLY A 358 -1.27 0.21 17.73
N ARG A 359 -0.87 0.51 16.50
CA ARG A 359 -1.58 1.45 15.63
C ARG A 359 -3.01 1.01 15.31
N ALA A 360 -3.24 -0.28 15.11
CA ALA A 360 -4.57 -0.83 14.86
C ALA A 360 -5.54 -0.48 15.98
N MET A 361 -5.14 -0.69 17.23
CA MET A 361 -6.00 -0.42 18.38
C MET A 361 -6.20 1.08 18.60
N ALA A 362 -5.20 1.92 18.31
CA ALA A 362 -5.35 3.37 18.37
C ALA A 362 -6.34 3.88 17.30
N GLN A 363 -6.22 3.41 16.06
CA GLN A 363 -7.16 3.75 14.99
C GLN A 363 -8.58 3.29 15.32
N TYR A 364 -8.73 2.08 15.85
CA TYR A 364 -10.03 1.59 16.29
C TYR A 364 -10.62 2.48 17.40
N ALA A 365 -9.82 2.81 18.41
CA ALA A 365 -10.28 3.64 19.53
C ALA A 365 -10.74 5.03 19.06
N VAL A 366 -9.94 5.70 18.24
CA VAL A 366 -10.22 7.09 17.84
C VAL A 366 -11.24 7.15 16.69
N LEU A 367 -11.07 6.32 15.63
CA LEU A 367 -11.87 6.45 14.43
C LEU A 367 -13.21 5.70 14.50
N ALA A 368 -13.25 4.54 15.18
CA ALA A 368 -14.46 3.72 15.25
C ALA A 368 -15.26 3.96 16.54
N LEU A 369 -14.59 4.03 17.70
CA LEU A 369 -15.27 4.29 18.97
C LEU A 369 -15.49 5.80 19.22
N GLY A 370 -14.81 6.68 18.49
CA GLY A 370 -14.85 8.12 18.75
C GLY A 370 -14.21 8.53 20.08
N ALA A 371 -13.34 7.69 20.64
CA ALA A 371 -12.67 7.97 21.90
C ALA A 371 -11.72 9.16 21.77
N THR A 372 -11.89 10.16 22.61
CA THR A 372 -11.07 11.38 22.60
C THR A 372 -10.05 11.40 23.74
N ARG A 373 -10.35 10.73 24.86
CA ARG A 373 -9.52 10.70 26.09
C ARG A 373 -9.12 9.27 26.36
N LEU A 374 -7.84 8.95 26.15
CA LEU A 374 -7.32 7.60 26.22
C LEU A 374 -6.29 7.45 27.33
N ALA A 375 -6.21 6.26 27.90
CA ALA A 375 -5.14 5.90 28.83
C ALA A 375 -4.46 4.61 28.38
N VAL A 376 -3.23 4.41 28.83
CA VAL A 376 -2.42 3.21 28.55
C VAL A 376 -1.90 2.63 29.85
N LEU A 377 -2.09 1.33 30.02
CA LEU A 377 -1.45 0.52 31.06
C LEU A 377 -0.63 -0.56 30.37
N ALA A 378 0.68 -0.53 30.48
CA ALA A 378 1.52 -1.45 29.72
C ALA A 378 2.64 -2.06 30.55
N SER A 379 2.95 -3.32 30.28
CA SER A 379 4.16 -3.95 30.78
C SER A 379 5.40 -3.29 30.18
N SER A 380 6.47 -3.21 30.96
CA SER A 380 7.72 -2.56 30.57
C SER A 380 8.68 -3.49 29.79
N ASP A 381 8.23 -4.70 29.44
CA ASP A 381 8.99 -5.56 28.52
C ASP A 381 9.08 -4.95 27.12
N THR A 382 10.06 -5.43 26.35
CA THR A 382 10.37 -4.85 25.02
C THR A 382 9.19 -4.86 24.05
N VAL A 383 8.43 -5.96 24.01
CA VAL A 383 7.32 -6.14 23.05
C VAL A 383 6.14 -5.25 23.42
N SER A 384 5.69 -5.33 24.68
CA SER A 384 4.59 -4.53 25.20
C SER A 384 4.88 -3.04 25.07
N ARG A 385 6.15 -2.63 25.28
CA ARG A 385 6.59 -1.25 25.10
C ARG A 385 6.44 -0.78 23.65
N ILE A 386 6.92 -1.56 22.67
CA ILE A 386 6.82 -1.20 21.25
C ILE A 386 5.35 -1.04 20.84
N ILE A 387 4.49 -1.95 21.28
CA ILE A 387 3.05 -1.91 20.97
C ILE A 387 2.40 -0.69 21.61
N ALA A 388 2.70 -0.42 22.89
CA ALA A 388 2.14 0.72 23.62
C ALA A 388 2.64 2.06 23.07
N ASP A 389 3.93 2.18 22.75
CA ASP A 389 4.51 3.40 22.15
C ASP A 389 3.90 3.67 20.76
N ALA A 390 3.66 2.63 19.97
CA ALA A 390 2.98 2.75 18.68
C ALA A 390 1.51 3.19 18.84
N PHE A 391 0.81 2.67 19.83
CA PHE A 391 -0.54 3.12 20.18
C PHE A 391 -0.53 4.61 20.57
N VAL A 392 0.35 5.01 21.49
CA VAL A 392 0.51 6.39 21.96
C VAL A 392 0.80 7.35 20.81
N SER A 393 1.72 6.98 19.91
CA SER A 393 2.06 7.81 18.76
C SER A 393 0.86 8.00 17.83
N GLU A 394 0.18 6.91 17.47
CA GLU A 394 -0.95 6.96 16.54
C GLU A 394 -2.15 7.70 17.13
N VAL A 395 -2.41 7.59 18.45
CA VAL A 395 -3.45 8.38 19.14
C VAL A 395 -3.19 9.87 18.97
N LYS A 396 -1.93 10.32 19.16
CA LYS A 396 -1.54 11.72 18.99
C LYS A 396 -1.71 12.19 17.55
N ASP A 397 -1.28 11.36 16.59
CA ASP A 397 -1.39 11.63 15.15
C ASP A 397 -2.86 11.73 14.67
N LEU A 398 -3.78 11.09 15.39
CA LEU A 398 -5.22 11.14 15.15
C LEU A 398 -5.94 12.23 15.94
N GLY A 399 -5.22 13.01 16.76
CA GLY A 399 -5.78 14.11 17.55
C GLY A 399 -6.43 13.68 18.88
N GLY A 400 -6.22 12.44 19.30
CA GLY A 400 -6.68 11.96 20.62
C GLY A 400 -5.80 12.49 21.76
N GLN A 401 -6.39 12.65 22.93
CA GLN A 401 -5.71 13.09 24.16
C GLN A 401 -5.30 11.89 25.02
N LEU A 402 -4.02 11.82 25.38
CA LEU A 402 -3.57 10.86 26.38
C LEU A 402 -3.73 11.44 27.78
N VAL A 403 -4.60 10.80 28.56
CA VAL A 403 -4.87 11.17 29.96
C VAL A 403 -3.75 10.68 30.85
N ASP A 404 -3.30 9.43 30.61
CA ASP A 404 -2.23 8.80 31.38
C ASP A 404 -1.56 7.67 30.62
N VAL A 405 -0.30 7.40 30.95
CA VAL A 405 0.47 6.25 30.47
C VAL A 405 1.25 5.69 31.64
N GLU A 406 0.82 4.55 32.15
CA GLU A 406 1.44 3.88 33.27
C GLU A 406 2.12 2.58 32.86
N TRP A 407 3.31 2.36 33.38
CA TRP A 407 4.15 1.20 33.10
C TRP A 407 4.30 0.34 34.36
N TYR A 408 4.19 -0.98 34.22
CA TYR A 408 4.46 -1.95 35.27
C TYR A 408 5.54 -2.94 34.86
N GLN A 409 6.18 -3.60 35.84
CA GLN A 409 7.23 -4.57 35.55
C GLN A 409 6.62 -5.93 35.18
N PRO A 410 7.23 -6.70 34.25
CA PRO A 410 6.82 -8.09 33.99
C PRO A 410 6.74 -8.88 35.31
N GLY A 411 5.60 -9.57 35.52
CA GLY A 411 5.36 -10.32 36.76
C GLY A 411 4.93 -9.48 37.97
N GLU A 412 4.77 -8.17 37.85
CA GLU A 412 4.19 -7.30 38.90
C GLU A 412 2.70 -7.63 39.06
N THR A 413 2.31 -8.13 40.23
CA THR A 413 0.91 -8.52 40.53
C THR A 413 0.12 -7.44 41.23
N ASP A 414 0.77 -6.42 41.80
CA ASP A 414 0.12 -5.31 42.49
C ASP A 414 0.25 -4.00 41.69
N LEU A 415 -0.81 -3.65 40.98
CA LEU A 415 -0.88 -2.46 40.15
C LEU A 415 -1.57 -1.26 40.83
N ARG A 416 -1.89 -1.39 42.14
CA ARG A 416 -2.69 -0.37 42.89
C ARG A 416 -2.08 1.01 42.81
N SER A 417 -0.78 1.16 42.95
CA SER A 417 -0.11 2.47 42.92
C SER A 417 -0.27 3.16 41.56
N ARG A 418 -0.13 2.38 40.46
CA ARG A 418 -0.28 2.86 39.06
C ARG A 418 -1.73 3.26 38.79
N LEU A 419 -2.66 2.37 39.13
CA LEU A 419 -4.08 2.59 38.90
C LEU A 419 -4.65 3.71 39.74
N ALA A 420 -4.13 3.94 40.95
CA ALA A 420 -4.51 5.09 41.77
C ALA A 420 -4.13 6.43 41.14
N VAL A 421 -2.94 6.50 40.51
CA VAL A 421 -2.50 7.69 39.76
C VAL A 421 -3.38 7.92 38.56
N MET A 422 -3.56 6.89 37.71
CA MET A 422 -4.43 6.94 36.54
C MET A 422 -5.88 7.31 36.90
N ARG A 423 -6.42 6.70 37.96
CA ARG A 423 -7.73 7.05 38.49
C ARG A 423 -7.83 8.53 38.87
N LYS A 424 -6.86 9.07 39.62
CA LYS A 424 -6.83 10.47 40.01
C LYS A 424 -6.87 11.39 38.77
N ARG A 425 -6.07 11.11 37.73
CA ARG A 425 -6.06 11.89 36.47
C ARG A 425 -7.39 11.78 35.73
N GLY A 426 -7.94 10.58 35.59
CA GLY A 426 -9.23 10.35 34.95
C GLY A 426 -10.38 11.02 35.68
N MET A 427 -10.38 11.00 37.04
CA MET A 427 -11.38 11.67 37.85
C MET A 427 -11.34 13.20 37.69
N GLN A 428 -10.16 13.81 37.58
CA GLN A 428 -10.03 15.24 37.32
C GLN A 428 -10.72 15.68 36.02
N LEU A 429 -10.73 14.81 35.00
CA LEU A 429 -11.41 15.05 33.71
C LEU A 429 -12.90 14.69 33.77
N SER A 430 -13.32 13.91 34.76
CA SER A 430 -14.72 13.57 35.01
C SER A 430 -15.48 14.67 35.81
N GLU A 431 -14.77 15.68 36.30
CA GLU A 431 -15.39 16.79 37.04
C GLU A 431 -16.22 17.64 36.06
N PRO A 432 -17.57 17.62 36.17
CA PRO A 432 -18.39 18.46 35.33
C PRO A 432 -18.13 19.93 35.63
N THR A 433 -18.07 20.75 34.63
CA THR A 433 -18.11 22.21 34.75
C THR A 433 -19.56 22.59 35.00
N VAL A 434 -19.85 23.17 36.16
CA VAL A 434 -21.22 23.47 36.57
C VAL A 434 -21.45 24.97 36.77
N ILE A 435 -22.69 25.39 36.60
CA ILE A 435 -23.20 26.68 37.09
C ILE A 435 -23.84 26.44 38.44
N ASN A 436 -23.43 27.20 39.42
CA ASN A 436 -23.96 27.09 40.79
C ASN A 436 -25.12 28.07 40.98
N PHE A 437 -26.35 27.59 40.85
CA PHE A 437 -27.56 28.39 41.11
C PHE A 437 -27.85 28.64 42.60
N GLY A 438 -27.12 27.98 43.51
CA GLY A 438 -27.17 28.29 44.94
C GLY A 438 -26.49 29.61 45.32
N VAL A 439 -25.71 30.19 44.39
CA VAL A 439 -25.17 31.54 44.51
C VAL A 439 -26.05 32.48 43.69
N LYS A 440 -26.38 33.69 44.26
CA LYS A 440 -27.22 34.66 43.56
C LYS A 440 -26.66 34.97 42.17
N GLN A 441 -27.41 34.58 41.16
CA GLN A 441 -27.06 34.84 39.76
C GLN A 441 -27.25 36.30 39.41
N ARG A 442 -26.34 36.85 38.59
CA ARG A 442 -26.53 38.22 38.08
C ARG A 442 -27.66 38.22 37.04
N PRO A 443 -28.57 39.22 37.06
CA PRO A 443 -29.65 39.29 36.07
C PRO A 443 -29.15 39.22 34.59
N VAL A 444 -27.96 39.76 34.35
CA VAL A 444 -27.33 39.74 33.03
C VAL A 444 -26.96 38.32 32.59
N ASP A 445 -26.55 37.45 33.51
CA ASP A 445 -26.17 36.06 33.21
C ASP A 445 -27.40 35.21 32.91
N LEU A 446 -28.48 35.37 33.67
CA LEU A 446 -29.76 34.72 33.39
C LEU A 446 -30.32 35.16 32.02
N LYS A 447 -30.22 36.46 31.72
CA LYS A 447 -30.64 36.97 30.40
C LYS A 447 -29.79 36.37 29.24
N ARG A 448 -28.47 36.20 29.44
CA ARG A 448 -27.60 35.58 28.45
C ARG A 448 -27.96 34.10 28.23
N MET A 449 -28.21 33.34 29.31
CA MET A 449 -28.65 31.95 29.22
C MET A 449 -30.01 31.84 28.51
N ALA A 450 -30.98 32.74 28.82
CA ALA A 450 -32.25 32.77 28.13
C ALA A 450 -32.10 33.11 26.61
N THR A 451 -31.21 34.05 26.27
CA THR A 451 -30.93 34.41 24.87
C THR A 451 -30.29 33.26 24.12
N TRP A 452 -29.52 32.40 24.78
CA TRP A 452 -28.94 31.20 24.18
C TRP A 452 -29.94 30.06 23.99
N GLY A 453 -31.15 30.15 24.56
CA GLY A 453 -32.22 29.18 24.34
C GLY A 453 -32.62 28.39 25.60
N VAL A 454 -32.07 28.70 26.79
CA VAL A 454 -32.54 28.08 28.04
C VAL A 454 -33.89 28.71 28.44
N PRO A 455 -34.99 27.91 28.51
CA PRO A 455 -36.29 28.45 28.82
C PRO A 455 -36.36 29.16 30.18
N GLN A 456 -37.03 30.31 30.27
CA GLN A 456 -37.14 31.10 31.48
C GLN A 456 -37.71 30.27 32.68
N PRO A 457 -38.76 29.42 32.51
CA PRO A 457 -39.25 28.60 33.62
C PRO A 457 -38.19 27.62 34.17
N VAL A 458 -37.26 27.16 33.34
CA VAL A 458 -36.15 26.30 33.77
C VAL A 458 -35.16 27.13 34.61
N LEU A 459 -34.80 28.33 34.18
CA LEU A 459 -33.91 29.23 34.92
C LEU A 459 -34.49 29.62 36.28
N ASP A 460 -35.77 29.88 36.31
CA ASP A 460 -36.49 30.22 37.56
C ASP A 460 -36.48 29.02 38.54
N SER A 461 -36.79 27.82 38.02
CA SER A 461 -36.75 26.59 38.81
C SER A 461 -35.36 26.29 39.37
N LEU A 462 -34.30 26.43 38.51
CA LEU A 462 -32.93 26.23 38.93
C LEU A 462 -32.47 27.24 39.95
N THR A 463 -32.86 28.49 39.79
CA THR A 463 -32.56 29.56 40.76
C THR A 463 -33.27 29.34 42.10
N MET A 464 -34.51 28.84 42.09
CA MET A 464 -35.24 28.48 43.30
C MET A 464 -34.67 27.26 44.02
N SER A 465 -34.22 26.26 43.26
CA SER A 465 -33.65 25.02 43.81
C SER A 465 -32.22 25.17 44.32
N GLY A 466 -31.51 26.19 43.87
CA GLY A 466 -30.09 26.36 44.17
C GLY A 466 -29.20 25.26 43.66
N ALA A 467 -29.59 24.59 42.55
CA ALA A 467 -28.91 23.42 42.00
C ALA A 467 -27.53 23.73 41.42
N LEU A 468 -26.65 22.74 41.46
CA LEU A 468 -25.45 22.69 40.65
C LEU A 468 -25.81 22.01 39.32
N VAL A 469 -25.70 22.71 38.19
CA VAL A 469 -26.14 22.19 36.90
C VAL A 469 -24.97 22.16 35.94
N ASP A 470 -24.73 20.99 35.35
CA ASP A 470 -23.70 20.82 34.35
C ASP A 470 -23.96 21.71 33.13
N VAL A 471 -22.95 22.42 32.67
CA VAL A 471 -23.05 23.31 31.49
C VAL A 471 -23.45 22.56 30.23
N THR A 472 -23.10 21.28 30.14
CA THR A 472 -23.48 20.44 28.98
C THR A 472 -24.98 20.11 29.00
N THR A 473 -25.58 20.01 30.14
CA THR A 473 -27.05 19.84 30.30
C THR A 473 -27.82 21.07 29.81
N LEU A 474 -27.26 22.26 29.96
CA LEU A 474 -27.89 23.51 29.55
C LEU A 474 -27.60 23.91 28.11
N PHE A 475 -26.41 23.60 27.61
CA PHE A 475 -25.90 24.14 26.35
C PHE A 475 -25.39 23.07 25.34
N GLY A 476 -25.54 21.77 25.66
CA GLY A 476 -25.05 20.66 24.85
C GLY A 476 -23.54 20.44 24.99
N ASP A 477 -22.94 19.64 24.09
CA ASP A 477 -21.56 19.18 24.16
C ASP A 477 -20.51 20.31 24.21
N ASP A 478 -20.79 21.43 23.55
CA ASP A 478 -19.98 22.67 23.59
C ASP A 478 -20.21 23.55 24.83
N GLY A 479 -20.92 23.06 25.83
CA GLY A 479 -21.41 23.84 26.97
C GLY A 479 -20.34 24.65 27.70
N VAL A 480 -19.15 24.14 27.89
CA VAL A 480 -18.04 24.87 28.54
C VAL A 480 -17.63 26.07 27.68
N ARG A 481 -17.40 25.89 26.36
CA ARG A 481 -17.03 26.96 25.44
C ARG A 481 -18.12 28.04 25.34
N ILE A 482 -19.38 27.62 25.36
CA ILE A 482 -20.54 28.52 25.32
C ILE A 482 -20.62 29.35 26.61
N ALA A 483 -20.51 28.73 27.78
CA ALA A 483 -20.51 29.41 29.05
C ALA A 483 -19.37 30.43 29.17
N ASP A 484 -18.16 30.08 28.72
CA ASP A 484 -17.00 30.95 28.69
C ASP A 484 -17.22 32.15 27.76
N SER A 485 -17.75 31.91 26.54
CA SER A 485 -18.04 32.97 25.54
C SER A 485 -19.07 33.97 26.08
N MET A 486 -20.04 33.49 26.85
CA MET A 486 -21.05 34.31 27.50
C MET A 486 -20.54 34.94 28.82
N LYS A 487 -19.32 34.61 29.28
CA LYS A 487 -18.75 35.03 30.56
C LYS A 487 -19.65 34.70 31.74
N ILE A 488 -20.31 33.55 31.72
CA ILE A 488 -21.10 33.03 32.81
C ILE A 488 -20.15 32.43 33.84
N PRO A 489 -20.26 32.77 35.13
CA PRO A 489 -19.42 32.15 36.15
C PRO A 489 -19.67 30.64 36.26
N THR A 490 -18.65 29.88 36.01
CA THR A 490 -18.66 28.42 36.16
C THR A 490 -17.69 28.00 37.24
N GLN A 491 -17.91 26.83 37.81
CA GLN A 491 -16.99 26.18 38.74
C GLN A 491 -16.91 24.70 38.42
N ARG A 492 -15.78 24.06 38.73
CA ARG A 492 -15.74 22.59 38.68
C ARG A 492 -16.48 22.05 39.91
N ALA A 493 -17.41 21.13 39.67
CA ALA A 493 -18.09 20.46 40.76
C ALA A 493 -17.05 19.62 41.51
N LYS A 494 -16.81 19.93 42.77
CA LYS A 494 -16.03 19.06 43.67
C LYS A 494 -16.89 17.83 43.97
N ALA A 495 -16.68 16.74 43.18
CA ALA A 495 -17.23 15.47 43.59
C ALA A 495 -16.54 15.01 44.88
N LYS A 496 -17.22 14.27 45.73
CA LYS A 496 -16.63 13.61 46.91
C LYS A 496 -15.77 12.43 46.41
N TYR A 497 -14.55 12.71 45.94
CA TYR A 497 -13.73 11.80 45.11
C TYR A 497 -12.91 10.79 45.93
N ASP A 498 -12.98 10.78 47.24
CA ASP A 498 -12.24 9.83 48.07
C ASP A 498 -12.88 8.44 48.14
N SER A 499 -14.00 8.23 47.47
CA SER A 499 -14.70 6.95 47.46
C SER A 499 -14.46 6.19 46.16
N LEU A 500 -13.93 4.97 46.24
CA LEU A 500 -13.86 4.00 45.14
C LEU A 500 -15.24 3.68 44.52
N GLY A 501 -16.32 4.07 45.16
CA GLY A 501 -17.68 3.99 44.62
C GLY A 501 -17.97 4.91 43.44
N CYS A 502 -17.16 5.98 43.24
CA CYS A 502 -17.34 6.87 42.10
C CYS A 502 -16.66 6.28 40.84
N PRO A 503 -17.37 6.14 39.71
CA PRO A 503 -16.78 5.62 38.49
C PRO A 503 -15.84 6.63 37.86
N VAL A 504 -14.76 6.14 37.22
CA VAL A 504 -13.88 6.93 36.34
C VAL A 504 -14.52 7.00 34.99
N THR A 505 -15.02 8.16 34.60
CA THR A 505 -15.65 8.43 33.29
C THR A 505 -14.86 9.40 32.42
N GLY A 506 -13.78 9.97 32.96
CA GLY A 506 -12.91 10.90 32.22
C GLY A 506 -11.89 10.23 31.30
N ILE A 507 -11.96 8.90 31.15
CA ILE A 507 -11.17 8.09 30.22
C ILE A 507 -12.15 7.30 29.36
N ASP A 508 -12.19 7.56 28.06
CA ASP A 508 -13.14 6.93 27.14
C ASP A 508 -12.71 5.50 26.81
N ALA A 509 -11.40 5.27 26.60
CA ALA A 509 -10.84 3.96 26.37
C ALA A 509 -9.48 3.79 27.07
N LEU A 510 -9.21 2.57 27.55
CA LEU A 510 -7.96 2.18 28.19
C LEU A 510 -7.33 1.03 27.40
N PHE A 511 -6.13 1.25 26.89
CA PHE A 511 -5.38 0.23 26.21
C PHE A 511 -4.43 -0.49 27.16
N ALA A 512 -4.58 -1.81 27.28
CA ALA A 512 -3.73 -2.67 28.12
C ALA A 512 -2.84 -3.56 27.26
N SER A 513 -1.52 -3.29 27.28
CA SER A 513 -0.50 -4.11 26.61
C SER A 513 0.25 -4.95 27.65
N MET A 514 0.15 -6.26 27.54
CA MET A 514 0.61 -7.24 28.52
C MET A 514 1.72 -8.11 27.96
N THR A 515 2.54 -8.71 28.86
CA THR A 515 3.59 -9.65 28.47
C THR A 515 2.99 -10.99 28.02
N GLY A 516 1.98 -11.49 28.72
CA GLY A 516 1.31 -12.75 28.44
C GLY A 516 -0.18 -12.74 28.81
N PRO A 517 -0.95 -13.74 28.37
CA PRO A 517 -2.39 -13.82 28.63
C PRO A 517 -2.72 -14.03 30.11
N GLU A 518 -1.82 -14.63 30.92
CA GLU A 518 -1.96 -14.80 32.36
C GLU A 518 -2.13 -13.48 33.12
N GLU A 519 -1.66 -12.37 32.57
CA GLU A 519 -1.82 -11.05 33.17
C GLU A 519 -3.26 -10.51 33.07
N ILE A 520 -4.15 -11.13 32.27
CA ILE A 520 -5.59 -10.80 32.22
C ILE A 520 -6.18 -10.89 33.63
N GLY A 521 -5.83 -11.94 34.39
CA GLY A 521 -6.27 -12.15 35.78
C GLY A 521 -5.70 -11.16 36.78
N ILE A 522 -4.67 -10.41 36.41
CA ILE A 522 -4.07 -9.36 37.24
C ILE A 522 -4.65 -7.98 36.88
N VAL A 523 -4.69 -7.66 35.58
CA VAL A 523 -5.07 -6.33 35.09
C VAL A 523 -6.58 -6.08 35.20
N ALA A 524 -7.42 -6.98 34.68
CA ALA A 524 -8.85 -6.75 34.57
C ALA A 524 -9.55 -6.62 35.92
N PRO A 525 -9.28 -7.47 36.95
CA PRO A 525 -9.87 -7.32 38.29
C PRO A 525 -9.48 -6.02 38.96
N GLN A 526 -8.22 -5.58 38.83
CA GLN A 526 -7.77 -4.36 39.49
C GLN A 526 -8.35 -3.11 38.83
N LEU A 527 -8.50 -3.08 37.50
CA LEU A 527 -9.24 -2.02 36.83
C LEU A 527 -10.68 -1.91 37.34
N ARG A 528 -11.35 -3.04 37.53
CA ARG A 528 -12.70 -3.08 38.07
C ARG A 528 -12.75 -2.62 39.53
N TYR A 529 -11.78 -3.02 40.36
CA TYR A 529 -11.65 -2.57 41.73
C TYR A 529 -11.54 -1.05 41.84
N PHE A 530 -10.75 -0.42 40.96
CA PHE A 530 -10.62 1.04 40.88
C PHE A 530 -11.78 1.72 40.16
N ASN A 531 -12.84 0.98 39.83
CA ASN A 531 -14.07 1.45 39.21
C ASN A 531 -13.85 2.24 37.90
N PHE A 532 -12.97 1.75 37.04
CA PHE A 532 -12.85 2.25 35.67
C PHE A 532 -14.08 1.80 34.86
N GLN A 533 -14.90 2.77 34.44
CA GLN A 533 -16.00 2.56 33.48
C GLN A 533 -15.57 3.07 32.11
N THR A 534 -14.66 2.38 31.52
CA THR A 534 -14.02 2.75 30.26
C THR A 534 -14.01 1.53 29.31
N GLN A 535 -13.99 1.75 28.02
CA GLN A 535 -13.80 0.65 27.06
C GLN A 535 -12.39 0.08 27.21
N LEU A 536 -12.29 -1.18 27.63
CA LEU A 536 -11.02 -1.87 27.72
C LEU A 536 -10.60 -2.36 26.34
N LEU A 537 -9.38 -2.03 25.95
CA LEU A 537 -8.76 -2.40 24.68
C LEU A 537 -7.50 -3.20 24.95
N GLY A 538 -7.20 -4.18 24.08
CA GLY A 538 -6.05 -5.04 24.21
C GLY A 538 -5.28 -5.29 22.90
N ALA A 539 -4.08 -5.86 23.04
CA ALA A 539 -3.32 -6.42 21.93
C ALA A 539 -3.58 -7.93 21.79
N GLY A 540 -2.81 -8.62 20.94
CA GLY A 540 -3.02 -10.04 20.64
C GLY A 540 -2.96 -11.00 21.85
N ASN A 541 -2.28 -10.63 22.92
CA ASN A 541 -2.22 -11.43 24.17
C ASN A 541 -3.57 -11.55 24.91
N TRP A 542 -4.56 -10.74 24.53
CA TRP A 542 -5.93 -10.89 25.02
C TRP A 542 -6.71 -12.01 24.32
N ASN A 543 -6.17 -12.59 23.24
CA ASN A 543 -6.81 -13.67 22.49
C ASN A 543 -6.56 -15.05 23.16
N ASP A 544 -6.95 -15.18 24.41
CA ASP A 544 -6.92 -16.43 25.15
C ASP A 544 -8.30 -16.72 25.77
N ALA A 545 -8.99 -17.72 25.22
CA ALA A 545 -10.35 -18.05 25.63
C ALA A 545 -10.42 -18.58 27.07
N SER A 546 -9.39 -19.26 27.56
CA SER A 546 -9.33 -19.82 28.92
C SER A 546 -9.19 -18.71 29.95
N GLU A 547 -8.22 -17.81 29.74
CA GLU A 547 -7.96 -16.69 30.64
C GLU A 547 -9.15 -15.71 30.64
N LEU A 548 -9.74 -15.45 29.48
CA LEU A 548 -10.92 -14.59 29.38
C LEU A 548 -12.15 -15.22 30.06
N ASP A 549 -12.39 -16.52 29.95
CA ASP A 549 -13.53 -17.17 30.65
C ASP A 549 -13.31 -17.23 32.16
N GLN A 550 -12.10 -17.48 32.63
CA GLN A 550 -11.77 -17.44 34.06
C GLN A 550 -12.02 -16.05 34.64
N ASN A 551 -11.69 -15.00 33.89
CA ASN A 551 -11.80 -13.60 34.32
C ASN A 551 -13.03 -12.89 33.75
N ARG A 552 -14.04 -13.62 33.27
CA ARG A 552 -15.20 -13.09 32.51
C ARG A 552 -15.95 -11.96 33.17
N GLN A 553 -16.04 -11.95 34.47
CA GLN A 553 -16.74 -10.89 35.23
C GLN A 553 -16.02 -9.53 35.18
N TYR A 554 -14.73 -9.53 34.81
CA TYR A 554 -13.87 -8.36 34.74
C TYR A 554 -13.49 -7.98 33.31
N ALA A 555 -13.33 -8.99 32.43
CA ALA A 555 -12.87 -8.83 31.06
C ALA A 555 -14.01 -8.75 30.03
N ASN A 556 -15.29 -8.91 30.46
CA ASN A 556 -16.43 -8.86 29.55
C ASN A 556 -16.54 -7.51 28.84
N GLY A 557 -16.58 -7.54 27.51
CA GLY A 557 -16.62 -6.34 26.67
C GLY A 557 -15.24 -5.88 26.16
N VAL A 558 -14.14 -6.52 26.59
CA VAL A 558 -12.81 -6.16 26.05
C VAL A 558 -12.76 -6.36 24.54
N ILE A 559 -12.12 -5.41 23.86
CA ILE A 559 -11.88 -5.47 22.41
C ILE A 559 -10.39 -5.52 22.15
N PHE A 560 -9.95 -6.38 21.25
CA PHE A 560 -8.53 -6.54 20.92
C PHE A 560 -8.33 -6.88 19.45
N ALA A 561 -7.14 -6.58 18.93
CA ALA A 561 -6.74 -6.96 17.60
C ALA A 561 -5.89 -8.23 17.62
N THR A 562 -6.16 -9.15 16.68
CA THR A 562 -5.41 -10.39 16.53
C THR A 562 -5.12 -10.70 15.06
N ASP A 563 -4.03 -11.40 14.81
CA ASP A 563 -3.68 -12.04 13.54
C ASP A 563 -4.06 -13.53 13.50
N ALA A 564 -4.56 -14.07 14.62
CA ALA A 564 -4.93 -15.48 14.77
C ALA A 564 -6.46 -15.65 14.84
N TYR A 565 -7.11 -15.53 13.69
CA TYR A 565 -8.55 -15.75 13.57
C TYR A 565 -8.92 -16.30 12.20
N TRP A 566 -9.81 -17.27 12.16
CA TRP A 566 -10.38 -17.82 10.93
C TRP A 566 -11.86 -18.15 11.12
N GLU A 567 -12.60 -18.19 10.02
CA GLU A 567 -14.01 -18.55 10.00
C GLU A 567 -14.20 -19.96 9.43
N GLU A 568 -14.59 -20.92 10.27
CA GLU A 568 -14.78 -22.31 9.86
C GLU A 568 -15.84 -22.51 8.77
N ILE A 569 -16.81 -21.58 8.70
CA ILE A 569 -17.85 -21.57 7.67
C ILE A 569 -17.36 -21.01 6.32
N ASN A 570 -16.19 -20.39 6.27
CA ASN A 570 -15.63 -19.83 5.04
C ASN A 570 -15.31 -20.95 4.04
N GLN A 571 -15.82 -20.83 2.82
CA GLN A 571 -15.63 -21.84 1.76
C GLN A 571 -14.16 -22.12 1.43
N GLN A 572 -13.30 -21.09 1.48
CA GLN A 572 -11.87 -21.27 1.25
C GLN A 572 -11.23 -22.10 2.36
N TYR A 573 -11.55 -21.79 3.63
CA TYR A 573 -11.10 -22.58 4.76
C TYR A 573 -11.59 -24.04 4.66
N GLN A 574 -12.87 -24.26 4.36
CA GLN A 574 -13.41 -25.61 4.24
C GLN A 574 -12.75 -26.41 3.11
N SER A 575 -12.41 -25.76 2.00
CA SER A 575 -11.68 -26.40 0.91
C SER A 575 -10.29 -26.81 1.34
N PHE A 576 -9.54 -25.88 1.94
CA PHE A 576 -8.22 -26.15 2.50
C PHE A 576 -8.25 -27.24 3.57
N ALA A 577 -9.16 -27.16 4.54
CA ALA A 577 -9.28 -28.12 5.63
C ALA A 577 -9.55 -29.54 5.13
N ARG A 578 -10.42 -29.69 4.12
CA ARG A 578 -10.67 -31.00 3.49
C ARG A 578 -9.43 -31.57 2.82
N GLN A 579 -8.69 -30.77 2.06
CA GLN A 579 -7.47 -31.20 1.37
C GLN A 579 -6.38 -31.55 2.40
N PHE A 580 -6.21 -30.70 3.42
CA PHE A 580 -5.25 -30.93 4.50
C PHE A 580 -5.55 -32.23 5.25
N LYS A 581 -6.82 -32.43 5.65
CA LYS A 581 -7.26 -33.64 6.35
C LYS A 581 -7.12 -34.90 5.48
N ALA A 582 -7.39 -34.80 4.19
CA ALA A 582 -7.19 -35.91 3.25
C ALA A 582 -5.70 -36.32 3.15
N LYS A 583 -4.78 -35.34 3.23
CA LYS A 583 -3.33 -35.58 3.11
C LYS A 583 -2.68 -36.01 4.42
N TYR A 584 -3.09 -35.41 5.55
CA TYR A 584 -2.40 -35.58 6.84
C TYR A 584 -3.23 -36.28 7.92
N SER A 585 -4.49 -36.64 7.63
CA SER A 585 -5.41 -37.32 8.56
C SER A 585 -5.67 -36.58 9.88
N LYS A 586 -5.46 -35.27 9.91
CA LYS A 586 -5.70 -34.38 11.06
C LYS A 586 -6.31 -33.06 10.59
N ASP A 587 -6.97 -32.33 11.49
CA ASP A 587 -7.44 -31.00 11.20
C ASP A 587 -6.25 -30.01 11.12
N PRO A 588 -6.32 -28.95 10.27
CA PRO A 588 -5.20 -28.05 10.08
C PRO A 588 -4.95 -27.19 11.32
N PRO A 589 -3.73 -27.21 11.90
CA PRO A 589 -3.36 -26.28 12.96
C PRO A 589 -3.13 -24.86 12.38
N LEU A 590 -3.09 -23.86 13.26
CA LEU A 590 -2.90 -22.45 12.87
C LEU A 590 -1.66 -22.24 11.99
N ASN A 591 -0.53 -22.85 12.36
CA ASN A 591 0.70 -22.70 11.56
C ASN A 591 0.55 -23.27 10.13
N ALA A 592 -0.24 -24.33 9.95
CA ALA A 592 -0.50 -24.86 8.60
C ALA A 592 -1.30 -23.85 7.76
N MET A 593 -2.27 -23.15 8.35
CA MET A 593 -3.00 -22.08 7.67
C MET A 593 -2.09 -20.90 7.29
N ILE A 594 -1.19 -20.51 8.20
CA ILE A 594 -0.20 -19.44 7.94
C ILE A 594 0.74 -19.84 6.80
N GLY A 595 1.26 -21.08 6.81
CA GLY A 595 2.11 -21.61 5.74
C GLY A 595 1.40 -21.67 4.40
N TYR A 596 0.15 -22.14 4.39
CA TYR A 596 -0.70 -22.15 3.21
C TYR A 596 -0.91 -20.74 2.65
N ASP A 597 -1.28 -19.76 3.48
CA ASP A 597 -1.55 -18.39 3.06
C ASP A 597 -0.30 -17.70 2.49
N ALA A 598 0.84 -17.83 3.15
CA ALA A 598 2.10 -17.28 2.68
C ALA A 598 2.52 -17.86 1.30
N MET A 599 2.36 -19.18 1.13
CA MET A 599 2.66 -19.85 -0.13
C MET A 599 1.63 -19.47 -1.22
N LYS A 600 0.34 -19.44 -0.91
CA LYS A 600 -0.71 -19.02 -1.86
C LYS A 600 -0.54 -17.59 -2.33
N LEU A 601 -0.12 -16.68 -1.43
CA LEU A 601 0.20 -15.31 -1.79
C LEU A 601 1.29 -15.26 -2.86
N LEU A 602 2.38 -16.01 -2.68
CA LEU A 602 3.47 -16.13 -3.66
C LEU A 602 2.99 -16.79 -4.95
N LEU A 603 2.29 -17.92 -4.86
CA LEU A 603 1.80 -18.67 -6.02
C LEU A 603 0.78 -17.86 -6.84
N ARG A 604 0.03 -16.94 -6.22
CA ARG A 604 -0.83 -16.01 -6.94
C ARG A 604 -0.03 -15.12 -7.90
N THR A 605 1.14 -14.64 -7.51
CA THR A 605 1.99 -13.83 -8.38
C THR A 605 2.53 -14.66 -9.56
N VAL A 606 2.92 -15.91 -9.29
CA VAL A 606 3.35 -16.85 -10.34
C VAL A 606 2.20 -17.16 -11.31
N ARG A 607 0.98 -17.38 -10.81
CA ARG A 607 -0.22 -17.59 -11.64
C ARG A 607 -0.55 -16.36 -12.51
N GLN A 608 -0.20 -15.16 -12.06
CA GLN A 608 -0.34 -13.91 -12.80
C GLN A 608 0.81 -13.68 -13.81
N GLY A 609 1.74 -14.62 -13.94
CA GLY A 609 2.79 -14.62 -14.92
C GLY A 609 4.16 -14.17 -14.43
N ALA A 610 4.34 -13.93 -13.13
CA ALA A 610 5.64 -13.58 -12.57
C ALA A 610 6.55 -14.83 -12.53
N THR A 611 7.61 -14.85 -13.35
CA THR A 611 8.55 -15.95 -13.48
C THR A 611 9.98 -15.56 -13.12
N HIS A 612 10.18 -14.31 -12.67
CA HIS A 612 11.46 -13.72 -12.27
C HIS A 612 11.36 -13.11 -10.91
N ARG A 613 12.51 -13.00 -10.22
CA ARG A 613 12.62 -12.40 -8.88
C ARG A 613 12.06 -10.98 -8.82
N GLU A 614 12.43 -10.14 -9.76
CA GLU A 614 12.00 -8.73 -9.85
C GLU A 614 10.48 -8.61 -10.11
N GLU A 615 9.92 -9.49 -10.93
CA GLU A 615 8.50 -9.54 -11.21
C GLU A 615 7.70 -9.93 -9.96
N ILE A 616 8.20 -10.89 -9.17
CA ILE A 616 7.60 -11.28 -7.88
C ILE A 616 7.64 -10.10 -6.91
N VAL A 617 8.81 -9.43 -6.77
CA VAL A 617 8.94 -8.25 -5.88
C VAL A 617 7.96 -7.16 -6.30
N SER A 618 7.88 -6.85 -7.60
CA SER A 618 6.94 -5.86 -8.14
C SER A 618 5.48 -6.25 -7.89
N ALA A 619 5.13 -7.51 -8.17
CA ALA A 619 3.79 -8.02 -7.99
C ALA A 619 3.35 -8.00 -6.51
N LEU A 620 4.24 -8.39 -5.58
CA LEU A 620 3.96 -8.33 -4.14
C LEU A 620 3.84 -6.90 -3.63
N SER A 621 4.69 -5.98 -4.11
CA SER A 621 4.69 -4.56 -3.69
C SER A 621 3.45 -3.79 -4.17
N THR A 622 2.87 -4.22 -5.30
CA THR A 622 1.68 -3.59 -5.90
C THR A 622 0.40 -4.39 -5.68
N ALA A 623 0.52 -5.55 -5.02
CA ALA A 623 -0.59 -6.46 -4.82
C ALA A 623 -1.76 -5.81 -4.08
N ARG A 624 -2.99 -6.07 -4.57
CA ARG A 624 -4.20 -5.83 -3.80
C ARG A 624 -4.23 -6.80 -2.61
N THR A 625 -5.01 -6.46 -1.60
CA THR A 625 -5.24 -7.31 -0.44
C THR A 625 -5.48 -8.76 -0.85
N PHE A 626 -4.71 -9.66 -0.27
CA PHE A 626 -4.87 -11.10 -0.43
C PHE A 626 -5.79 -11.62 0.68
N GLN A 627 -6.84 -12.34 0.32
CA GLN A 627 -7.70 -13.03 1.28
C GLN A 627 -7.15 -14.43 1.50
N GLY A 628 -6.58 -14.66 2.66
CA GLY A 628 -6.14 -15.98 3.10
C GLY A 628 -7.25 -16.80 3.75
N VAL A 629 -6.93 -18.02 4.16
CA VAL A 629 -7.85 -18.89 4.92
C VAL A 629 -7.89 -18.51 6.39
N HIS A 630 -6.82 -17.93 6.92
CA HIS A 630 -6.71 -17.51 8.31
C HIS A 630 -6.70 -16.00 8.46
N SER A 631 -6.12 -15.24 7.53
CA SER A 631 -6.05 -13.77 7.64
C SER A 631 -5.99 -13.08 6.28
N LYS A 632 -6.22 -11.77 6.30
CA LYS A 632 -5.92 -10.91 5.15
C LYS A 632 -4.45 -10.49 5.18
N ILE A 633 -3.83 -10.45 4.00
CA ILE A 633 -2.47 -9.92 3.84
C ILE A 633 -2.53 -8.75 2.88
N SER A 634 -2.14 -7.58 3.36
CA SER A 634 -2.03 -6.34 2.58
C SER A 634 -0.74 -5.64 2.98
N PHE A 635 0.21 -5.58 2.08
CA PHE A 635 1.49 -4.92 2.38
C PHE A 635 1.34 -3.41 2.35
N ASP A 636 1.82 -2.76 3.42
CA ASP A 636 1.97 -1.31 3.45
C ASP A 636 3.22 -0.86 2.64
N SER A 637 3.50 0.45 2.64
CA SER A 637 4.69 1.01 1.96
C SER A 637 6.02 0.47 2.51
N ARG A 638 6.03 -0.13 3.70
CA ARG A 638 7.18 -0.77 4.33
C ARG A 638 7.27 -2.27 4.03
N ARG A 639 6.32 -2.83 3.24
CA ARG A 639 6.18 -4.26 2.92
C ARG A 639 5.88 -5.14 4.14
N VAL A 640 5.19 -4.56 5.12
CA VAL A 640 4.65 -5.25 6.30
C VAL A 640 3.16 -5.42 6.14
N ASN A 641 2.62 -6.57 6.51
CA ASN A 641 1.16 -6.77 6.53
C ASN A 641 0.50 -5.79 7.50
N SER A 642 -0.46 -5.02 7.00
CA SER A 642 -1.18 -3.98 7.74
C SER A 642 -2.56 -4.42 8.23
N CYS A 643 -2.98 -5.67 7.94
CA CYS A 643 -4.32 -6.16 8.28
C CYS A 643 -4.34 -6.92 9.61
N LEU A 644 -5.38 -6.65 10.41
CA LEU A 644 -5.70 -7.38 11.65
C LEU A 644 -7.21 -7.60 11.77
N THR A 645 -7.59 -8.63 12.50
CA THR A 645 -8.99 -8.89 12.87
C THR A 645 -9.28 -8.28 14.24
N LEU A 646 -10.41 -7.58 14.35
CA LEU A 646 -10.91 -7.02 15.59
C LEU A 646 -11.87 -8.01 16.24
N MET A 647 -11.60 -8.35 17.49
CA MET A 647 -12.34 -9.30 18.29
C MET A 647 -12.92 -8.65 19.54
N GLN A 648 -14.07 -9.13 19.99
CA GLN A 648 -14.65 -8.75 21.27
C GLN A 648 -14.97 -10.00 22.08
N PHE A 649 -14.58 -9.99 23.34
CA PHE A 649 -15.05 -11.00 24.30
C PHE A 649 -16.34 -10.52 24.96
N LYS A 650 -17.44 -11.22 24.70
CA LYS A 650 -18.75 -10.89 25.27
C LYS A 650 -19.57 -12.15 25.52
N GLY A 651 -20.10 -12.31 26.72
CA GLY A 651 -20.97 -13.43 27.07
C GLY A 651 -20.28 -14.79 26.91
N ARG A 652 -19.01 -14.93 27.33
CA ARG A 652 -18.15 -16.14 27.22
C ARG A 652 -17.68 -16.50 25.81
N VAL A 653 -17.93 -15.67 24.85
CA VAL A 653 -17.56 -15.95 23.45
C VAL A 653 -16.68 -14.83 22.93
N ILE A 654 -15.61 -15.21 22.26
CA ILE A 654 -14.81 -14.29 21.46
C ILE A 654 -15.45 -14.20 20.07
N LYS A 655 -15.90 -13.00 19.69
CA LYS A 655 -16.58 -12.76 18.42
C LYS A 655 -15.78 -11.77 17.58
N LYS A 656 -15.71 -12.01 16.29
CA LYS A 656 -15.22 -11.03 15.33
C LYS A 656 -16.22 -9.87 15.27
N ILE A 657 -15.70 -8.65 15.41
CA ILE A 657 -16.50 -7.41 15.29
C ILE A 657 -16.09 -6.58 14.08
N GLY A 658 -14.98 -6.92 13.40
CA GLY A 658 -14.54 -6.23 12.23
C GLY A 658 -13.12 -6.60 11.82
N GLU A 659 -12.62 -5.89 10.84
CA GLU A 659 -11.25 -5.99 10.34
C GLU A 659 -10.67 -4.59 10.14
N ILE A 660 -9.38 -4.43 10.34
CA ILE A 660 -8.68 -3.16 10.16
C ILE A 660 -7.49 -3.30 9.23
N ASP A 661 -7.40 -2.40 8.26
CA ASP A 661 -6.19 -2.14 7.46
C ASP A 661 -5.55 -0.84 7.94
N VAL A 662 -4.51 -0.95 8.73
CA VAL A 662 -3.82 0.18 9.38
C VAL A 662 -3.22 1.14 8.36
N SER A 663 -2.76 0.65 7.22
CA SER A 663 -2.13 1.47 6.19
C SER A 663 -3.12 2.41 5.49
N ARG A 664 -4.38 2.00 5.42
CA ARG A 664 -5.49 2.73 4.79
C ARG A 664 -6.37 3.46 5.79
N LYS A 665 -6.13 3.26 7.08
CA LYS A 665 -7.02 3.70 8.18
C LYS A 665 -8.47 3.24 7.92
N ALA A 666 -8.62 2.04 7.36
CA ALA A 666 -9.91 1.47 6.97
C ALA A 666 -10.33 0.37 7.94
N ILE A 667 -11.51 0.55 8.51
CA ILE A 667 -12.14 -0.40 9.42
C ILE A 667 -13.43 -0.87 8.75
N THR A 668 -13.61 -2.18 8.65
CA THR A 668 -14.75 -2.78 7.95
C THR A 668 -15.44 -3.81 8.84
N GLY A 669 -16.77 -4.02 8.64
CA GLY A 669 -17.53 -5.06 9.33
C GLY A 669 -17.91 -4.72 10.76
N ILE A 670 -17.84 -3.44 11.21
CA ILE A 670 -18.35 -3.03 12.53
C ILE A 670 -19.88 -3.00 12.45
N GLU A 671 -20.53 -3.86 13.22
CA GLU A 671 -21.99 -3.85 13.48
C GLU A 671 -22.34 -2.99 14.69
#